data_1d09398564984ad8a9e270e8b2fe5a3b
#
_entry.id   1d09398564984ad8a9e270e8b2fe5a3b
#
_cell.length_a   1.000
_cell.length_b   1.000
_cell.length_c   1.000
_cell.angle_alpha   90.00
_cell.angle_beta   90.00
_cell.angle_gamma   90.00
#
_symmetry.space_group_name_H-M   'P 1'
#
loop_
_entity.id
_entity.type
_entity.pdbx_description
1 polymer ?
#
loop_
_entity_poly.entity_id
_entity_poly.type
_entity_poly.pdbx_seq_one_letter_code
_entity_poly.pdbx_strand_id
1 'polypeptide(L)'
;MKEFVLSGGGGFGNRKIDYEAELNDEQRPAVMESDGAALVLAGAGSGKTRVITYRVAWLLDHGVPPERILLLTFTNKAAKEMVGRVESLLGVYPHGLWAGTFHSIANRILRMYGSHIGYGSNFSILDEEDANDLIKLCVKQLKIDSTNKRFPGASVLKSIISYRRNAALTMQMVLERKHPHFLPLIADIERVSNLYEQQKQEQQAMDFDDLLTIFLRLLTEQPHIKEKLATQFAYILVDEFQDTNVIQADIVHALSSINNNVLAVGDDAQSIYSFRAAEIRNILDFPRRYTDAKMFRLVTNYRSTPQILAVANSVIANNDNQFAKELVAAVGDGELPALVPANSASQEAQFVVEQMSTLLNAGANYSSLAVLFRAAFHSQQVEFELMKRGIPYEYRGGMKFFERAHVKDALAHLRVMHNVRDAMAWNRALMLQPGLGLTTANKIAATVAAMTDIAQAVGSTPTTAAKAAQGWAGTQRILRAMLTASPSIAEMLRAFAGSEDYRAYMENEYPNWQERLEDVEQLATFAEQYDDMAAFLDAVSLTADFGARVDDPSKPKRETQEDSVVLSTIHQAKGLEWDTVFIINLSEGGFPSGRAMDEEGGLEEERRLFYVASTRARQRLFLTYPITAGYENVELRQPSIFLSEIPKNQYEEIKLRYGGDWSNIGRTSRVAVARGQTDDWDEPTIVLDDTGETVRKPMPGSFLRGIDEL
;
A
#
# COMPACT_ATOMS: atom_id res chain seq x y z
N MET A 1 50.81 -28.01 -14.53
CA MET A 1 49.37 -27.91 -14.87
C MET A 1 48.62 -28.37 -13.64
N LYS A 2 47.83 -27.51 -13.00
CA LYS A 2 46.99 -27.93 -11.86
C LYS A 2 45.67 -28.34 -12.47
N GLU A 3 45.37 -29.65 -12.37
CA GLU A 3 44.05 -30.17 -12.76
C GLU A 3 43.04 -29.84 -11.67
N PHE A 4 41.93 -29.19 -12.08
CA PHE A 4 40.75 -28.98 -11.25
C PHE A 4 39.73 -30.04 -11.68
N VAL A 5 39.56 -31.05 -10.87
CA VAL A 5 38.53 -32.08 -11.10
C VAL A 5 37.19 -31.50 -10.64
N LEU A 6 36.32 -31.19 -11.58
CA LEU A 6 34.91 -30.92 -11.29
C LEU A 6 34.31 -32.28 -10.86
N SER A 7 33.86 -32.38 -9.64
CA SER A 7 33.14 -33.57 -9.12
C SER A 7 31.79 -33.63 -9.88
N GLY A 8 31.73 -34.52 -10.88
CA GLY A 8 30.49 -34.87 -11.57
C GLY A 8 29.76 -35.97 -10.81
N GLY A 9 28.46 -35.75 -10.54
CA GLY A 9 27.48 -36.81 -10.31
C GLY A 9 27.63 -37.63 -9.04
N GLY A 10 27.42 -37.06 -7.88
CA GLY A 10 27.13 -37.77 -6.66
C GLY A 10 25.78 -37.35 -6.13
N GLY A 11 24.99 -38.30 -5.62
CA GLY A 11 23.64 -38.06 -5.10
C GLY A 11 23.55 -36.87 -4.12
N PHE A 12 22.37 -36.33 -3.97
CA PHE A 12 22.07 -35.23 -3.04
C PHE A 12 22.79 -35.43 -1.72
N GLY A 13 23.46 -34.42 -1.24
CA GLY A 13 24.51 -34.41 -0.21
C GLY A 13 24.22 -35.22 1.04
N ASN A 14 25.31 -35.60 1.72
CA ASN A 14 25.40 -36.50 2.85
C ASN A 14 24.73 -36.02 4.18
N ARG A 15 23.91 -34.94 4.14
CA ARG A 15 23.16 -34.45 5.30
C ARG A 15 21.79 -35.12 5.32
N LYS A 16 21.62 -36.07 6.22
CA LYS A 16 20.30 -36.65 6.49
C LYS A 16 19.47 -35.65 7.27
N ILE A 17 18.41 -35.12 6.62
CA ILE A 17 17.46 -34.22 7.29
C ILE A 17 16.60 -35.07 8.23
N ASP A 18 16.50 -34.66 9.49
CA ASP A 18 15.58 -35.25 10.45
C ASP A 18 14.25 -34.45 10.44
N TYR A 19 13.37 -34.80 9.50
CA TYR A 19 12.08 -34.15 9.34
C TYR A 19 11.18 -34.26 10.58
N GLU A 20 11.34 -35.31 11.39
CA GLU A 20 10.56 -35.50 12.59
C GLU A 20 11.00 -34.57 13.72
N ALA A 21 12.29 -34.34 13.86
CA ALA A 21 12.83 -33.45 14.88
C ALA A 21 12.81 -31.98 14.48
N GLU A 22 12.92 -31.68 13.17
CA GLU A 22 13.03 -30.32 12.67
C GLU A 22 11.66 -29.67 12.38
N LEU A 23 10.57 -30.44 12.25
CA LEU A 23 9.21 -29.94 11.97
C LEU A 23 8.29 -30.19 13.15
N ASN A 24 7.43 -29.24 13.45
CA ASN A 24 6.38 -29.44 14.46
C ASN A 24 5.25 -30.34 13.93
N ASP A 25 4.33 -30.70 14.84
CA ASP A 25 3.24 -31.65 14.54
C ASP A 25 2.27 -31.14 13.47
N GLU A 26 2.14 -29.81 13.25
CA GLU A 26 1.33 -29.21 12.19
C GLU A 26 2.07 -29.19 10.84
N GLN A 27 3.37 -28.89 10.85
CA GLN A 27 4.21 -28.75 9.66
C GLN A 27 4.57 -30.10 9.04
N ARG A 28 4.79 -31.12 9.87
CA ARG A 28 5.24 -32.46 9.45
C ARG A 28 4.28 -33.10 8.44
N PRO A 29 2.96 -33.22 8.69
CA PRO A 29 2.02 -33.78 7.72
C PRO A 29 1.96 -32.95 6.43
N ALA A 30 2.01 -31.62 6.54
CA ALA A 30 2.01 -30.74 5.38
C ALA A 30 3.23 -30.93 4.47
N VAL A 31 4.39 -31.30 5.04
CA VAL A 31 5.62 -31.62 4.30
C VAL A 31 5.61 -33.03 3.75
N MET A 32 5.22 -34.03 4.53
CA MET A 32 5.44 -35.44 4.20
C MET A 32 4.23 -36.08 3.49
N GLU A 33 3.01 -35.61 3.73
CA GLU A 33 1.77 -36.28 3.31
C GLU A 33 0.96 -35.48 2.27
N SER A 34 1.52 -34.39 1.71
CA SER A 34 0.82 -33.49 0.77
C SER A 34 0.88 -33.96 -0.69
N ASP A 35 0.96 -35.25 -0.96
CA ASP A 35 0.78 -35.78 -2.31
C ASP A 35 -0.68 -35.64 -2.74
N GLY A 36 -0.92 -35.32 -4.03
CA GLY A 36 -2.19 -34.86 -4.55
C GLY A 36 -2.36 -33.34 -4.39
N ALA A 37 -3.61 -32.88 -4.51
CA ALA A 37 -3.91 -31.48 -4.25
C ALA A 37 -3.95 -31.23 -2.74
N ALA A 38 -3.24 -30.21 -2.28
CA ALA A 38 -3.15 -29.87 -0.87
C ALA A 38 -3.14 -28.34 -0.67
N LEU A 39 -3.91 -27.86 0.30
CA LEU A 39 -3.91 -26.47 0.74
C LEU A 39 -3.38 -26.41 2.18
N VAL A 40 -2.33 -25.64 2.38
CA VAL A 40 -1.78 -25.31 3.69
C VAL A 40 -2.25 -23.92 4.09
N LEU A 41 -3.20 -23.87 5.01
CA LEU A 41 -3.67 -22.65 5.64
C LEU A 41 -2.70 -22.29 6.76
N ALA A 42 -1.76 -21.40 6.46
CA ALA A 42 -0.67 -21.07 7.33
C ALA A 42 -0.79 -19.62 7.82
N GLY A 43 -1.16 -19.42 9.06
CA GLY A 43 -1.28 -18.09 9.65
C GLY A 43 0.02 -17.28 9.66
N ALA A 44 -0.07 -16.02 10.05
CA ALA A 44 1.11 -15.18 10.21
C ALA A 44 2.12 -15.83 11.16
N GLY A 45 3.42 -15.81 10.83
CA GLY A 45 4.48 -16.34 11.71
C GLY A 45 4.47 -17.87 11.96
N SER A 46 3.65 -18.66 11.23
CA SER A 46 3.54 -20.10 11.42
C SER A 46 4.57 -20.94 10.64
N GLY A 47 5.41 -20.30 9.83
CA GLY A 47 6.45 -20.99 9.08
C GLY A 47 6.04 -21.44 7.67
N LYS A 48 5.17 -20.68 6.96
CA LYS A 48 4.82 -20.90 5.53
C LYS A 48 6.02 -21.29 4.67
N THR A 49 7.02 -20.42 4.65
CA THR A 49 8.25 -20.61 3.87
C THR A 49 9.02 -21.87 4.29
N ARG A 50 8.99 -22.22 5.60
CA ARG A 50 9.61 -23.44 6.12
C ARG A 50 8.94 -24.68 5.51
N VAL A 51 7.61 -24.76 5.53
CA VAL A 51 6.87 -25.90 4.96
C VAL A 51 7.20 -26.07 3.46
N ILE A 52 7.18 -24.99 2.68
CA ILE A 52 7.49 -25.08 1.24
C ILE A 52 8.93 -25.57 1.01
N THR A 53 9.91 -24.99 1.70
CA THR A 53 11.33 -25.35 1.53
C THR A 53 11.61 -26.78 1.96
N TYR A 54 11.01 -27.23 3.07
CA TYR A 54 11.13 -28.61 3.51
C TYR A 54 10.38 -29.58 2.60
N ARG A 55 9.23 -29.19 2.00
CA ARG A 55 8.55 -30.03 1.00
C ARG A 55 9.39 -30.21 -0.25
N VAL A 56 10.04 -29.16 -0.76
CA VAL A 56 10.97 -29.29 -1.89
C VAL A 56 12.13 -30.22 -1.52
N ALA A 57 12.74 -30.03 -0.34
CA ALA A 57 13.81 -30.90 0.13
C ALA A 57 13.35 -32.36 0.27
N TRP A 58 12.16 -32.59 0.83
CA TRP A 58 11.54 -33.92 0.95
C TRP A 58 11.39 -34.63 -0.39
N LEU A 59 10.85 -33.92 -1.40
CA LEU A 59 10.67 -34.48 -2.73
C LEU A 59 12.00 -34.87 -3.38
N LEU A 60 13.02 -34.00 -3.25
CA LEU A 60 14.37 -34.28 -3.78
C LEU A 60 15.05 -35.44 -3.07
N ASP A 61 14.95 -35.54 -1.72
CA ASP A 61 15.45 -36.65 -0.93
C ASP A 61 14.79 -37.99 -1.28
N HIS A 62 13.52 -37.94 -1.72
CA HIS A 62 12.77 -39.13 -2.14
C HIS A 62 12.89 -39.43 -3.64
N GLY A 63 13.90 -38.82 -4.31
CA GLY A 63 14.28 -39.15 -5.65
C GLY A 63 13.44 -38.47 -6.76
N VAL A 64 12.65 -37.46 -6.44
CA VAL A 64 11.98 -36.65 -7.46
C VAL A 64 13.03 -35.78 -8.17
N PRO A 65 13.17 -35.89 -9.48
CA PRO A 65 14.11 -35.06 -10.23
C PRO A 65 13.78 -33.56 -10.08
N PRO A 66 14.76 -32.65 -9.88
CA PRO A 66 14.53 -31.23 -9.69
C PRO A 66 13.72 -30.58 -10.81
N GLU A 67 13.93 -30.99 -12.05
CA GLU A 67 13.23 -30.49 -13.25
C GLU A 67 11.73 -30.84 -13.28
N ARG A 68 11.28 -31.74 -12.43
CA ARG A 68 9.88 -32.11 -12.26
C ARG A 68 9.17 -31.31 -11.17
N ILE A 69 9.86 -30.43 -10.49
CA ILE A 69 9.32 -29.58 -9.43
C ILE A 69 9.24 -28.14 -9.93
N LEU A 70 8.04 -27.53 -9.83
CA LEU A 70 7.78 -26.13 -10.12
C LEU A 70 7.45 -25.41 -8.82
N LEU A 71 8.28 -24.43 -8.43
CA LEU A 71 8.09 -23.56 -7.26
C LEU A 71 7.72 -22.16 -7.72
N LEU A 72 6.49 -21.71 -7.44
CA LEU A 72 5.96 -20.40 -7.79
C LEU A 72 5.88 -19.52 -6.55
N THR A 73 6.40 -18.30 -6.67
CA THR A 73 6.41 -17.29 -5.61
C THR A 73 5.94 -15.94 -6.12
N PHE A 74 5.64 -15.01 -5.19
CA PHE A 74 5.19 -13.67 -5.55
C PHE A 74 6.35 -12.76 -6.01
N THR A 75 7.57 -12.97 -5.48
CA THR A 75 8.75 -12.14 -5.82
C THR A 75 9.96 -12.97 -6.19
N ASN A 76 10.80 -12.45 -7.09
CA ASN A 76 12.07 -13.11 -7.47
C ASN A 76 13.03 -13.26 -6.27
N LYS A 77 12.97 -12.34 -5.30
CA LYS A 77 13.76 -12.41 -4.07
C LYS A 77 13.34 -13.62 -3.23
N ALA A 78 12.03 -13.82 -3.05
CA ALA A 78 11.49 -14.97 -2.32
C ALA A 78 11.89 -16.30 -2.98
N ALA A 79 11.80 -16.39 -4.32
CA ALA A 79 12.22 -17.58 -5.05
C ALA A 79 13.71 -17.89 -4.82
N LYS A 80 14.59 -16.90 -4.94
CA LYS A 80 16.03 -17.07 -4.69
C LYS A 80 16.33 -17.48 -3.25
N GLU A 81 15.65 -16.86 -2.28
CA GLU A 81 15.80 -17.18 -0.85
C GLU A 81 15.35 -18.62 -0.56
N MET A 82 14.21 -19.06 -1.12
CA MET A 82 13.73 -20.42 -0.94
C MET A 82 14.69 -21.45 -1.53
N VAL A 83 15.21 -21.22 -2.75
CA VAL A 83 16.20 -22.09 -3.36
C VAL A 83 17.48 -22.16 -2.50
N GLY A 84 17.98 -21.02 -1.99
CA GLY A 84 19.13 -20.99 -1.09
C GLY A 84 18.88 -21.73 0.23
N ARG A 85 17.66 -21.69 0.78
CA ARG A 85 17.28 -22.48 1.96
C ARG A 85 17.23 -23.98 1.66
N VAL A 86 16.72 -24.38 0.49
CA VAL A 86 16.73 -25.77 0.03
C VAL A 86 18.18 -26.27 -0.13
N GLU A 87 19.06 -25.46 -0.74
CA GLU A 87 20.49 -25.75 -0.85
C GLU A 87 21.13 -25.95 0.53
N SER A 88 20.82 -25.08 1.49
CA SER A 88 21.33 -25.17 2.86
C SER A 88 20.85 -26.44 3.59
N LEU A 89 19.64 -26.90 3.32
CA LEU A 89 19.08 -28.14 3.88
C LEU A 89 19.75 -29.38 3.28
N LEU A 90 19.91 -29.42 1.97
CA LEU A 90 20.44 -30.56 1.23
C LEU A 90 21.97 -30.60 1.16
N GLY A 91 22.65 -29.47 1.41
CA GLY A 91 24.10 -29.33 1.24
C GLY A 91 24.55 -29.28 -0.21
N VAL A 92 23.62 -29.19 -1.18
CA VAL A 92 23.90 -29.14 -2.62
C VAL A 92 22.83 -28.30 -3.33
N TYR A 93 23.26 -27.52 -4.32
CA TYR A 93 22.35 -26.69 -5.12
C TYR A 93 21.45 -27.58 -6.01
N PRO A 94 20.11 -27.41 -5.97
CA PRO A 94 19.17 -28.24 -6.74
C PRO A 94 19.13 -27.83 -8.22
N HIS A 95 20.19 -28.17 -8.97
CA HIS A 95 20.28 -27.87 -10.39
C HIS A 95 19.08 -28.45 -11.16
N GLY A 96 18.43 -27.62 -11.98
CA GLY A 96 17.26 -28.02 -12.77
C GLY A 96 15.91 -27.70 -12.15
N LEU A 97 15.86 -27.34 -10.85
CA LEU A 97 14.64 -26.87 -10.18
C LEU A 97 14.05 -25.65 -10.89
N TRP A 98 12.75 -25.71 -11.23
CA TRP A 98 12.03 -24.58 -11.77
C TRP A 98 11.48 -23.74 -10.63
N ALA A 99 12.14 -22.63 -10.31
CA ALA A 99 11.74 -21.72 -9.26
C ALA A 99 11.71 -20.27 -9.79
N GLY A 100 10.64 -19.53 -9.48
CA GLY A 100 10.50 -18.15 -9.92
C GLY A 100 9.12 -17.59 -9.66
N THR A 101 8.91 -16.35 -10.14
CA THR A 101 7.58 -15.75 -10.18
C THR A 101 6.77 -16.30 -11.35
N PHE A 102 5.45 -16.20 -11.28
CA PHE A 102 4.58 -16.55 -12.41
C PHE A 102 5.04 -15.93 -13.72
N HIS A 103 5.39 -14.64 -13.72
CA HIS A 103 5.86 -13.92 -14.91
C HIS A 103 7.20 -14.46 -15.42
N SER A 104 8.14 -14.78 -14.54
CA SER A 104 9.45 -15.30 -14.98
C SER A 104 9.34 -16.71 -15.59
N ILE A 105 8.48 -17.55 -15.02
CA ILE A 105 8.19 -18.89 -15.56
C ILE A 105 7.43 -18.79 -16.88
N ALA A 106 6.40 -17.93 -16.95
CA ALA A 106 5.65 -17.67 -18.19
C ALA A 106 6.57 -17.17 -19.31
N ASN A 107 7.42 -16.17 -19.03
CA ASN A 107 8.40 -15.69 -20.02
C ASN A 107 9.31 -16.80 -20.51
N ARG A 108 9.85 -17.64 -19.61
CA ARG A 108 10.72 -18.77 -19.99
C ARG A 108 10.00 -19.77 -20.90
N ILE A 109 8.75 -20.11 -20.59
CA ILE A 109 7.94 -21.06 -21.37
C ILE A 109 7.54 -20.45 -22.71
N LEU A 110 7.14 -19.16 -22.74
CA LEU A 110 6.78 -18.47 -23.99
C LEU A 110 7.95 -18.33 -24.94
N ARG A 111 9.18 -18.16 -24.44
CA ARG A 111 10.39 -18.18 -25.28
C ARG A 111 10.62 -19.54 -25.94
N MET A 112 10.20 -20.64 -25.31
CA MET A 112 10.34 -21.98 -25.85
C MET A 112 9.21 -22.38 -26.80
N TYR A 113 7.97 -21.94 -26.52
CA TYR A 113 6.77 -22.45 -27.17
C TYR A 113 5.87 -21.36 -27.78
N GLY A 114 6.20 -20.08 -27.65
CA GLY A 114 5.38 -18.96 -28.14
C GLY A 114 5.13 -19.00 -29.67
N SER A 115 6.02 -19.63 -30.43
CA SER A 115 5.84 -19.81 -31.90
C SER A 115 4.55 -20.54 -32.26
N HIS A 116 4.05 -21.41 -31.41
CA HIS A 116 2.78 -22.14 -31.64
C HIS A 116 1.53 -21.24 -31.55
N ILE A 117 1.66 -20.04 -30.99
CA ILE A 117 0.58 -19.05 -30.85
C ILE A 117 0.94 -17.70 -31.49
N GLY A 118 1.92 -17.69 -32.42
CA GLY A 118 2.26 -16.52 -33.23
C GLY A 118 3.30 -15.57 -32.64
N TYR A 119 4.06 -15.96 -31.61
CA TYR A 119 5.15 -15.16 -31.05
C TYR A 119 6.50 -15.84 -31.24
N GLY A 120 7.45 -15.13 -31.84
CA GLY A 120 8.84 -15.61 -31.96
C GLY A 120 9.53 -15.73 -30.61
N SER A 121 10.62 -16.50 -30.52
CA SER A 121 11.40 -16.62 -29.28
C SER A 121 12.10 -15.32 -28.84
N ASN A 122 12.18 -14.33 -29.72
CA ASN A 122 12.85 -13.04 -29.56
C ASN A 122 11.88 -11.88 -29.29
N PHE A 123 10.62 -12.14 -28.87
CA PHE A 123 9.68 -11.07 -28.55
C PHE A 123 10.26 -10.10 -27.49
N SER A 124 9.89 -8.83 -27.61
CA SER A 124 10.27 -7.79 -26.63
C SER A 124 9.28 -7.75 -25.47
N ILE A 125 9.76 -7.37 -24.28
CA ILE A 125 8.91 -7.09 -23.13
C ILE A 125 8.88 -5.57 -22.97
N LEU A 126 7.67 -4.98 -23.07
CA LEU A 126 7.45 -3.57 -22.85
C LEU A 126 7.43 -3.29 -21.35
N ASP A 127 8.17 -2.30 -20.93
CA ASP A 127 8.04 -1.74 -19.60
C ASP A 127 6.79 -0.82 -19.48
N GLU A 128 6.61 -0.17 -18.35
CA GLU A 128 5.43 0.68 -18.11
C GLU A 128 5.45 1.93 -19.00
N GLU A 129 6.62 2.52 -19.24
CA GLU A 129 6.79 3.70 -20.08
C GLU A 129 6.54 3.37 -21.55
N ASP A 130 7.15 2.29 -22.07
CA ASP A 130 6.94 1.78 -23.42
C ASP A 130 5.46 1.45 -23.68
N ALA A 131 4.79 0.79 -22.73
CA ALA A 131 3.38 0.45 -22.83
C ALA A 131 2.49 1.71 -22.89
N ASN A 132 2.77 2.70 -22.05
CA ASN A 132 2.07 3.99 -22.07
C ASN A 132 2.28 4.75 -23.38
N ASP A 133 3.49 4.72 -23.91
CA ASP A 133 3.80 5.39 -25.19
C ASP A 133 3.11 4.69 -26.37
N LEU A 134 3.05 3.36 -26.38
CA LEU A 134 2.28 2.63 -27.38
C LEU A 134 0.79 2.97 -27.31
N ILE A 135 0.21 3.09 -26.11
CA ILE A 135 -1.19 3.51 -25.93
C ILE A 135 -1.41 4.93 -26.47
N LYS A 136 -0.49 5.89 -26.19
CA LYS A 136 -0.55 7.25 -26.78
C LYS A 136 -0.56 7.21 -28.31
N LEU A 137 0.27 6.35 -28.92
CA LEU A 137 0.30 6.15 -30.37
C LEU A 137 -1.04 5.59 -30.88
N CYS A 138 -1.65 4.61 -30.18
CA CYS A 138 -2.96 4.07 -30.55
C CYS A 138 -4.07 5.13 -30.49
N VAL A 139 -4.13 5.96 -29.45
CA VAL A 139 -5.07 7.08 -29.33
C VAL A 139 -4.92 8.04 -30.48
N LYS A 140 -3.69 8.41 -30.84
CA LYS A 140 -3.38 9.29 -31.98
C LYS A 140 -3.77 8.67 -33.31
N GLN A 141 -3.48 7.39 -33.53
CA GLN A 141 -3.81 6.65 -34.77
C GLN A 141 -5.32 6.57 -34.98
N LEU A 142 -6.08 6.33 -33.91
CA LEU A 142 -7.55 6.30 -33.94
C LEU A 142 -8.18 7.69 -34.09
N LYS A 143 -7.37 8.76 -34.11
CA LYS A 143 -7.81 10.16 -34.16
C LYS A 143 -8.84 10.51 -33.07
N ILE A 144 -8.73 9.86 -31.92
CA ILE A 144 -9.55 10.20 -30.77
C ILE A 144 -9.10 11.58 -30.31
N ASP A 145 -10.07 12.45 -30.08
CA ASP A 145 -9.78 13.81 -29.62
C ASP A 145 -9.26 13.81 -28.18
N SER A 146 -7.95 13.65 -28.05
CA SER A 146 -7.23 13.72 -26.77
C SER A 146 -7.27 15.13 -26.14
N THR A 147 -7.79 16.13 -26.87
CA THR A 147 -8.04 17.46 -26.32
C THR A 147 -9.37 17.53 -25.58
N ASN A 148 -10.23 16.55 -25.76
CA ASN A 148 -11.39 16.36 -24.91
C ASN A 148 -10.90 16.01 -23.49
N LYS A 149 -11.01 16.95 -22.55
CA LYS A 149 -10.60 16.80 -21.14
C LYS A 149 -11.22 15.58 -20.42
N ARG A 150 -12.14 14.88 -21.06
CA ARG A 150 -12.84 13.70 -20.52
C ARG A 150 -12.23 12.38 -20.96
N PHE A 151 -11.32 12.36 -21.95
CA PHE A 151 -10.72 11.09 -22.38
C PHE A 151 -9.53 10.74 -21.48
N PRO A 152 -9.44 9.51 -20.93
CA PRO A 152 -8.40 9.12 -19.98
C PRO A 152 -7.00 9.15 -20.61
N GLY A 153 -6.00 9.53 -19.84
CA GLY A 153 -4.59 9.47 -20.21
C GLY A 153 -4.09 8.04 -20.37
N ALA A 154 -2.89 7.89 -20.95
CA ALA A 154 -2.34 6.57 -21.28
C ALA A 154 -2.18 5.68 -20.05
N SER A 155 -1.73 6.24 -18.92
CA SER A 155 -1.54 5.49 -17.67
C SER A 155 -2.88 4.96 -17.12
N VAL A 156 -3.95 5.78 -17.19
CA VAL A 156 -5.30 5.36 -16.78
C VAL A 156 -5.85 4.29 -17.72
N LEU A 157 -5.70 4.47 -19.04
CA LEU A 157 -6.08 3.45 -20.04
C LEU A 157 -5.36 2.13 -19.78
N LYS A 158 -4.02 2.18 -19.54
CA LYS A 158 -3.22 1.00 -19.22
C LYS A 158 -3.75 0.30 -17.97
N SER A 159 -4.06 1.07 -16.92
CA SER A 159 -4.62 0.54 -15.66
C SER A 159 -5.97 -0.15 -15.89
N ILE A 160 -6.88 0.47 -16.66
CA ILE A 160 -8.19 -0.10 -17.02
C ILE A 160 -8.02 -1.42 -17.79
N ILE A 161 -7.15 -1.42 -18.82
CA ILE A 161 -6.88 -2.61 -19.65
C ILE A 161 -6.27 -3.73 -18.81
N SER A 162 -5.28 -3.41 -17.98
CA SER A 162 -4.61 -4.35 -17.09
C SER A 162 -5.59 -4.97 -16.08
N TYR A 163 -6.39 -4.13 -15.39
CA TYR A 163 -7.36 -4.61 -14.41
C TYR A 163 -8.43 -5.52 -15.06
N ARG A 164 -8.95 -5.12 -16.24
CA ARG A 164 -9.89 -5.93 -17.02
C ARG A 164 -9.38 -7.35 -17.26
N ARG A 165 -8.12 -7.48 -17.65
CA ARG A 165 -7.48 -8.77 -17.96
C ARG A 165 -7.27 -9.59 -16.71
N ASN A 166 -6.60 -9.01 -15.71
CA ASN A 166 -6.20 -9.72 -14.50
C ASN A 166 -7.39 -10.18 -13.65
N ALA A 167 -8.51 -9.41 -13.67
CA ALA A 167 -9.75 -9.76 -13.00
C ALA A 167 -10.73 -10.57 -13.87
N ALA A 168 -10.38 -10.83 -15.14
CA ALA A 168 -11.26 -11.52 -16.13
C ALA A 168 -12.66 -10.87 -16.26
N LEU A 169 -12.74 -9.54 -16.23
CA LEU A 169 -13.97 -8.75 -16.31
C LEU A 169 -14.20 -8.17 -17.71
N THR A 170 -15.46 -7.78 -18.00
CA THR A 170 -15.76 -6.97 -19.19
C THR A 170 -15.31 -5.51 -18.99
N MET A 171 -15.09 -4.77 -20.10
CA MET A 171 -14.76 -3.35 -20.03
C MET A 171 -15.84 -2.56 -19.28
N GLN A 172 -17.08 -2.87 -19.54
CA GLN A 172 -18.22 -2.24 -18.87
C GLN A 172 -18.16 -2.44 -17.35
N MET A 173 -17.95 -3.67 -16.85
CA MET A 173 -17.85 -3.95 -15.42
C MET A 173 -16.70 -3.21 -14.75
N VAL A 174 -15.56 -3.10 -15.43
CA VAL A 174 -14.40 -2.36 -14.90
C VAL A 174 -14.72 -0.88 -14.77
N LEU A 175 -15.33 -0.28 -15.81
CA LEU A 175 -15.69 1.14 -15.78
C LEU A 175 -16.78 1.41 -14.74
N GLU A 176 -17.81 0.58 -14.64
CA GLU A 176 -18.85 0.72 -13.62
C GLU A 176 -18.28 0.72 -12.19
N ARG A 177 -17.32 -0.18 -11.92
CA ARG A 177 -16.74 -0.34 -10.57
C ARG A 177 -15.68 0.68 -10.21
N LYS A 178 -14.78 1.02 -11.15
CA LYS A 178 -13.59 1.81 -10.84
C LYS A 178 -13.58 3.22 -11.46
N HIS A 179 -14.25 3.41 -12.61
CA HIS A 179 -14.19 4.63 -13.40
C HIS A 179 -15.55 4.98 -14.02
N PRO A 180 -16.65 5.12 -13.24
CA PRO A 180 -18.00 5.31 -13.78
C PRO A 180 -18.14 6.54 -14.68
N HIS A 181 -17.32 7.57 -14.47
CA HIS A 181 -17.29 8.78 -15.30
C HIS A 181 -16.79 8.55 -16.73
N PHE A 182 -16.08 7.43 -17.01
CA PHE A 182 -15.66 7.06 -18.37
C PHE A 182 -16.64 6.12 -19.10
N LEU A 183 -17.74 5.71 -18.48
CA LEU A 183 -18.76 4.87 -19.15
C LEU A 183 -19.23 5.41 -20.51
N PRO A 184 -19.45 6.74 -20.70
CA PRO A 184 -19.84 7.29 -22.00
C PRO A 184 -18.78 7.11 -23.10
N LEU A 185 -17.53 6.78 -22.72
CA LEU A 185 -16.37 6.64 -23.61
C LEU A 185 -15.99 5.16 -23.86
N ILE A 186 -16.79 4.21 -23.37
CA ILE A 186 -16.48 2.77 -23.42
C ILE A 186 -16.11 2.29 -24.83
N ALA A 187 -16.84 2.73 -25.86
CA ALA A 187 -16.58 2.31 -27.24
C ALA A 187 -15.18 2.76 -27.74
N ASP A 188 -14.77 3.97 -27.40
CA ASP A 188 -13.44 4.47 -27.77
C ASP A 188 -12.35 3.82 -26.95
N ILE A 189 -12.57 3.56 -25.66
CA ILE A 189 -11.64 2.83 -24.80
C ILE A 189 -11.44 1.40 -25.31
N GLU A 190 -12.50 0.72 -25.74
CA GLU A 190 -12.41 -0.61 -26.35
C GLU A 190 -11.64 -0.59 -27.68
N ARG A 191 -11.86 0.44 -28.52
CA ARG A 191 -11.09 0.62 -29.75
C ARG A 191 -9.60 0.79 -29.47
N VAL A 192 -9.24 1.60 -28.46
CA VAL A 192 -7.83 1.77 -28.06
C VAL A 192 -7.28 0.43 -27.53
N SER A 193 -8.01 -0.25 -26.68
CA SER A 193 -7.60 -1.54 -26.14
C SER A 193 -7.33 -2.56 -27.23
N ASN A 194 -8.23 -2.69 -28.20
CA ASN A 194 -8.10 -3.64 -29.30
C ASN A 194 -6.91 -3.29 -30.22
N LEU A 195 -6.72 -2.01 -30.54
CA LEU A 195 -5.57 -1.57 -31.34
C LEU A 195 -4.24 -1.76 -30.59
N TYR A 196 -4.23 -1.53 -29.28
CA TYR A 196 -3.05 -1.78 -28.44
C TYR A 196 -2.63 -3.25 -28.48
N GLU A 197 -3.60 -4.19 -28.36
CA GLU A 197 -3.35 -5.62 -28.52
C GLU A 197 -2.77 -5.97 -29.89
N GLN A 198 -3.42 -5.46 -30.94
CA GLN A 198 -3.00 -5.70 -32.32
C GLN A 198 -1.58 -5.18 -32.55
N GLN A 199 -1.26 -3.97 -32.12
CA GLN A 199 0.07 -3.37 -32.28
C GLN A 199 1.15 -4.15 -31.54
N LYS A 200 0.87 -4.63 -30.31
CA LYS A 200 1.82 -5.50 -29.60
C LYS A 200 2.10 -6.79 -30.36
N GLN A 201 1.06 -7.43 -30.88
CA GLN A 201 1.21 -8.68 -31.64
C GLN A 201 1.99 -8.45 -32.95
N GLU A 202 1.68 -7.38 -33.70
CA GLU A 202 2.38 -7.02 -34.95
C GLU A 202 3.86 -6.72 -34.69
N GLN A 203 4.17 -6.07 -33.58
CA GLN A 203 5.54 -5.72 -33.19
C GLN A 203 6.28 -6.85 -32.46
N GLN A 204 5.65 -8.02 -32.30
CA GLN A 204 6.20 -9.13 -31.51
C GLN A 204 6.63 -8.66 -30.12
N ALA A 205 5.77 -7.88 -29.44
CA ALA A 205 5.98 -7.32 -28.13
C ALA A 205 4.90 -7.82 -27.16
N MET A 206 5.26 -7.96 -25.89
CA MET A 206 4.36 -8.33 -24.79
C MET A 206 4.56 -7.34 -23.65
N ASP A 207 3.49 -6.92 -22.99
CA ASP A 207 3.59 -6.28 -21.69
C ASP A 207 3.60 -7.34 -20.56
N PHE A 208 3.72 -6.90 -19.31
CA PHE A 208 3.75 -7.84 -18.18
C PHE A 208 2.45 -8.66 -18.05
N ASP A 209 1.29 -8.09 -18.35
CA ASP A 209 0.01 -8.81 -18.29
C ASP A 209 -0.07 -9.87 -19.41
N ASP A 210 0.52 -9.59 -20.57
CA ASP A 210 0.57 -10.53 -21.69
C ASP A 210 1.31 -11.80 -21.33
N LEU A 211 2.37 -11.73 -20.54
CA LEU A 211 3.13 -12.92 -20.16
C LEU A 211 2.21 -13.97 -19.52
N LEU A 212 1.25 -13.56 -18.71
CA LEU A 212 0.31 -14.48 -18.08
C LEU A 212 -0.85 -14.87 -18.99
N THR A 213 -1.49 -13.89 -19.66
CA THR A 213 -2.64 -14.13 -20.51
C THR A 213 -2.29 -14.97 -21.73
N ILE A 214 -1.15 -14.71 -22.36
CA ILE A 214 -0.67 -15.46 -23.54
C ILE A 214 -0.17 -16.84 -23.11
N PHE A 215 0.42 -16.97 -21.91
CA PHE A 215 0.78 -18.29 -21.39
C PHE A 215 -0.47 -19.16 -21.12
N LEU A 216 -1.50 -18.59 -20.49
CA LEU A 216 -2.76 -19.32 -20.32
C LEU A 216 -3.39 -19.70 -21.68
N ARG A 217 -3.37 -18.77 -22.66
CA ARG A 217 -3.82 -19.04 -24.03
C ARG A 217 -3.03 -20.17 -24.67
N LEU A 218 -1.68 -20.21 -24.52
CA LEU A 218 -0.85 -21.32 -24.99
C LEU A 218 -1.30 -22.66 -24.41
N LEU A 219 -1.57 -22.73 -23.12
CA LEU A 219 -2.03 -23.94 -22.44
C LEU A 219 -3.43 -24.35 -22.89
N THR A 220 -4.28 -23.40 -23.29
CA THR A 220 -5.66 -23.67 -23.72
C THR A 220 -5.75 -24.05 -25.19
N GLU A 221 -5.04 -23.34 -26.08
CA GLU A 221 -5.10 -23.51 -27.53
C GLU A 221 -4.18 -24.64 -28.03
N GLN A 222 -3.16 -25.04 -27.24
CA GLN A 222 -2.18 -26.06 -27.63
C GLN A 222 -2.15 -27.24 -26.64
N PRO A 223 -3.12 -28.19 -26.75
CA PRO A 223 -3.26 -29.30 -25.80
C PRO A 223 -1.99 -30.14 -25.66
N HIS A 224 -1.23 -30.35 -26.72
CA HIS A 224 0.02 -31.13 -26.72
C HIS A 224 1.12 -30.44 -25.86
N ILE A 225 1.17 -29.11 -25.88
CA ILE A 225 2.11 -28.33 -25.03
C ILE A 225 1.65 -28.37 -23.57
N LYS A 226 0.36 -28.20 -23.34
CA LYS A 226 -0.23 -28.37 -22.01
C LYS A 226 0.12 -29.73 -21.41
N GLU A 227 -0.13 -30.82 -22.18
CA GLU A 227 0.17 -32.17 -21.75
C GLU A 227 1.67 -32.37 -21.44
N LYS A 228 2.54 -31.86 -22.31
CA LYS A 228 3.99 -31.91 -22.10
C LYS A 228 4.43 -31.22 -20.81
N LEU A 229 3.96 -30.00 -20.59
CA LEU A 229 4.29 -29.22 -19.40
C LEU A 229 3.66 -29.82 -18.12
N ALA A 230 2.42 -30.28 -18.18
CA ALA A 230 1.74 -30.95 -17.09
C ALA A 230 2.40 -32.29 -16.71
N THR A 231 2.98 -33.00 -17.70
CA THR A 231 3.78 -34.21 -17.45
C THR A 231 5.13 -33.86 -16.83
N GLN A 232 5.78 -32.80 -17.32
CA GLN A 232 7.05 -32.33 -16.81
C GLN A 232 6.94 -31.89 -15.33
N PHE A 233 5.98 -31.04 -15.00
CA PHE A 233 5.79 -30.50 -13.66
C PHE A 233 4.95 -31.47 -12.83
N ALA A 234 5.60 -32.53 -12.31
CA ALA A 234 4.93 -33.53 -11.50
C ALA A 234 4.47 -32.98 -10.13
N TYR A 235 5.16 -31.97 -9.62
CA TYR A 235 4.84 -31.30 -8.37
C TYR A 235 4.87 -29.77 -8.56
N ILE A 236 3.80 -29.10 -8.19
CA ILE A 236 3.66 -27.65 -8.28
C ILE A 236 3.45 -27.12 -6.86
N LEU A 237 4.35 -26.25 -6.41
CA LEU A 237 4.28 -25.59 -5.11
C LEU A 237 4.06 -24.10 -5.33
N VAL A 238 3.07 -23.52 -4.65
CA VAL A 238 2.71 -22.10 -4.81
C VAL A 238 2.71 -21.44 -3.44
N ASP A 239 3.57 -20.42 -3.28
CA ASP A 239 3.60 -19.59 -2.07
C ASP A 239 2.65 -18.39 -2.22
N GLU A 240 2.16 -17.89 -1.07
CA GLU A 240 1.25 -16.76 -0.98
C GLU A 240 0.04 -16.91 -1.94
N PHE A 241 -0.58 -18.09 -1.96
CA PHE A 241 -1.63 -18.42 -2.92
C PHE A 241 -2.85 -17.49 -2.86
N GLN A 242 -3.13 -16.87 -1.70
CA GLN A 242 -4.19 -15.88 -1.51
C GLN A 242 -3.96 -14.57 -2.30
N ASP A 243 -2.74 -14.32 -2.78
CA ASP A 243 -2.41 -13.12 -3.55
C ASP A 243 -2.47 -13.37 -5.08
N THR A 244 -2.83 -14.58 -5.49
CA THR A 244 -2.96 -14.92 -6.91
C THR A 244 -4.20 -14.28 -7.54
N ASN A 245 -4.07 -13.84 -8.80
CA ASN A 245 -5.22 -13.47 -9.62
C ASN A 245 -5.85 -14.70 -10.29
N VAL A 246 -6.99 -14.51 -10.96
CA VAL A 246 -7.74 -15.59 -11.63
C VAL A 246 -6.86 -16.31 -12.66
N ILE A 247 -6.10 -15.58 -13.49
CA ILE A 247 -5.25 -16.14 -14.54
C ILE A 247 -4.14 -17.02 -13.95
N GLN A 248 -3.52 -16.60 -12.86
CA GLN A 248 -2.48 -17.36 -12.18
C GLN A 248 -3.02 -18.68 -11.61
N ALA A 249 -4.20 -18.63 -10.99
CA ALA A 249 -4.86 -19.84 -10.50
C ALA A 249 -5.26 -20.78 -11.63
N ASP A 250 -5.70 -20.25 -12.79
CA ASP A 250 -6.01 -21.05 -13.98
C ASP A 250 -4.78 -21.70 -14.61
N ILE A 251 -3.64 -21.00 -14.63
CA ILE A 251 -2.35 -21.55 -15.06
C ILE A 251 -1.94 -22.73 -14.17
N VAL A 252 -2.02 -22.58 -12.83
CA VAL A 252 -1.71 -23.67 -11.89
C VAL A 252 -2.63 -24.87 -12.14
N HIS A 253 -3.93 -24.63 -12.31
CA HIS A 253 -4.89 -25.69 -12.60
C HIS A 253 -4.62 -26.39 -13.93
N ALA A 254 -4.28 -25.64 -14.98
CA ALA A 254 -3.94 -26.21 -16.28
C ALA A 254 -2.68 -27.09 -16.23
N LEU A 255 -1.66 -26.63 -15.51
CA LEU A 255 -0.39 -27.37 -15.36
C LEU A 255 -0.52 -28.60 -14.46
N SER A 256 -1.44 -28.61 -13.49
CA SER A 256 -1.68 -29.75 -12.60
C SER A 256 -2.61 -30.82 -13.17
N SER A 257 -3.15 -30.63 -14.36
CA SER A 257 -4.23 -31.44 -14.94
C SER A 257 -3.93 -32.95 -15.13
N ILE A 258 -2.66 -33.36 -15.07
CA ILE A 258 -2.25 -34.77 -15.21
C ILE A 258 -1.90 -35.38 -13.84
N ASN A 259 -1.07 -34.72 -13.08
CA ASN A 259 -0.50 -35.27 -11.84
C ASN A 259 -1.30 -34.90 -10.60
N ASN A 260 -2.11 -33.85 -10.66
CA ASN A 260 -2.90 -33.29 -9.55
C ASN A 260 -2.10 -33.00 -8.26
N ASN A 261 -0.76 -32.93 -8.33
CA ASN A 261 0.10 -32.64 -7.19
C ASN A 261 0.33 -31.14 -7.09
N VAL A 262 -0.54 -30.46 -6.38
CA VAL A 262 -0.47 -29.01 -6.13
C VAL A 262 -0.43 -28.77 -4.63
N LEU A 263 0.65 -28.18 -4.13
CA LEU A 263 0.73 -27.65 -2.78
C LEU A 263 0.56 -26.13 -2.82
N ALA A 264 -0.62 -25.66 -2.51
CA ALA A 264 -0.90 -24.23 -2.31
C ALA A 264 -0.67 -23.86 -0.83
N VAL A 265 0.17 -22.88 -0.57
CA VAL A 265 0.42 -22.37 0.79
C VAL A 265 -0.01 -20.92 0.84
N GLY A 266 -0.81 -20.57 1.83
CA GLY A 266 -1.31 -19.21 1.96
C GLY A 266 -2.03 -18.94 3.27
N ASP A 267 -2.41 -17.68 3.43
CA ASP A 267 -3.19 -17.16 4.55
C ASP A 267 -4.27 -16.22 4.01
N ASP A 268 -5.52 -16.66 3.98
CA ASP A 268 -6.67 -15.86 3.54
C ASP A 268 -6.80 -14.55 4.33
N ALA A 269 -6.42 -14.54 5.63
CA ALA A 269 -6.36 -13.33 6.45
C ALA A 269 -5.23 -12.36 6.05
N GLN A 270 -4.34 -12.74 5.14
CA GLN A 270 -3.31 -11.86 4.57
C GLN A 270 -3.55 -11.50 3.10
N SER A 271 -4.75 -11.74 2.56
CA SER A 271 -5.13 -11.31 1.21
C SER A 271 -5.46 -9.82 1.21
N ILE A 272 -4.50 -8.99 0.76
CA ILE A 272 -4.54 -7.52 0.81
C ILE A 272 -4.15 -6.85 -0.51
N TYR A 273 -4.22 -7.57 -1.64
CA TYR A 273 -3.83 -7.07 -2.96
C TYR A 273 -4.97 -7.09 -3.98
N SER A 274 -6.25 -6.91 -3.56
CA SER A 274 -7.40 -6.84 -4.46
C SER A 274 -7.28 -5.69 -5.47
N PHE A 275 -6.64 -4.60 -5.09
CA PHE A 275 -6.34 -3.47 -5.98
C PHE A 275 -5.41 -3.84 -7.15
N ARG A 276 -4.68 -4.95 -7.06
CA ARG A 276 -3.88 -5.58 -8.13
C ARG A 276 -4.59 -6.78 -8.77
N ALA A 277 -5.90 -6.88 -8.61
CA ALA A 277 -6.73 -7.97 -9.07
C ALA A 277 -6.41 -9.35 -8.43
N ALA A 278 -5.78 -9.39 -7.24
CA ALA A 278 -5.74 -10.60 -6.45
C ALA A 278 -7.17 -11.02 -6.08
N GLU A 279 -7.45 -12.31 -6.18
CA GLU A 279 -8.79 -12.86 -5.96
C GLU A 279 -8.78 -13.86 -4.79
N ILE A 280 -9.29 -13.40 -3.66
CA ILE A 280 -9.34 -14.23 -2.44
C ILE A 280 -10.09 -15.55 -2.64
N ARG A 281 -11.07 -15.59 -3.55
CA ARG A 281 -11.80 -16.82 -3.85
C ARG A 281 -10.91 -17.94 -4.37
N ASN A 282 -9.73 -17.61 -4.94
CA ASN A 282 -8.78 -18.63 -5.36
C ASN A 282 -8.39 -19.57 -4.21
N ILE A 283 -8.12 -19.00 -3.03
CA ILE A 283 -7.78 -19.81 -1.85
C ILE A 283 -9.04 -20.38 -1.17
N LEU A 284 -10.12 -19.59 -1.06
CA LEU A 284 -11.34 -20.04 -0.38
C LEU A 284 -12.03 -21.19 -1.15
N ASP A 285 -12.04 -21.13 -2.48
CA ASP A 285 -12.66 -22.15 -3.34
C ASP A 285 -11.67 -23.24 -3.76
N PHE A 286 -10.44 -23.27 -3.24
CA PHE A 286 -9.45 -24.31 -3.55
C PHE A 286 -10.00 -25.73 -3.37
N PRO A 287 -10.70 -26.08 -2.26
CA PRO A 287 -11.28 -27.41 -2.07
C PRO A 287 -12.40 -27.76 -3.07
N ARG A 288 -13.05 -26.75 -3.65
CA ARG A 288 -14.06 -26.95 -4.71
C ARG A 288 -13.40 -27.14 -6.07
N ARG A 289 -12.27 -26.44 -6.31
CA ARG A 289 -11.53 -26.51 -7.57
C ARG A 289 -10.76 -27.81 -7.72
N TYR A 290 -10.22 -28.34 -6.61
CA TYR A 290 -9.46 -29.57 -6.57
C TYR A 290 -10.23 -30.61 -5.75
N THR A 291 -10.77 -31.63 -6.45
CA THR A 291 -11.46 -32.74 -5.79
C THR A 291 -10.49 -33.49 -4.87
N ASP A 292 -10.96 -33.87 -3.68
CA ASP A 292 -10.17 -34.58 -2.67
C ASP A 292 -8.93 -33.82 -2.16
N ALA A 293 -8.97 -32.48 -2.23
CA ALA A 293 -7.89 -31.66 -1.70
C ALA A 293 -7.70 -31.88 -0.19
N LYS A 294 -6.46 -32.15 0.20
CA LYS A 294 -6.07 -32.22 1.61
C LYS A 294 -5.94 -30.82 2.19
N MET A 295 -6.36 -30.65 3.43
CA MET A 295 -6.31 -29.36 4.14
C MET A 295 -5.41 -29.49 5.35
N PHE A 296 -4.32 -28.72 5.39
CA PHE A 296 -3.41 -28.62 6.53
C PHE A 296 -3.56 -27.24 7.17
N ARG A 297 -3.53 -27.16 8.49
CA ARG A 297 -3.63 -25.88 9.22
C ARG A 297 -2.39 -25.68 10.06
N LEU A 298 -1.75 -24.53 9.90
CA LEU A 298 -0.61 -24.10 10.71
C LEU A 298 -1.07 -22.90 11.53
N VAL A 299 -1.40 -23.10 12.79
CA VAL A 299 -1.91 -22.07 13.70
C VAL A 299 -0.89 -21.65 14.74
N THR A 300 0.16 -22.43 14.95
CA THR A 300 1.24 -22.12 15.90
C THR A 300 2.10 -20.98 15.37
N ASN A 301 2.04 -19.83 16.03
CA ASN A 301 2.80 -18.61 15.68
C ASN A 301 4.08 -18.52 16.50
N TYR A 302 5.22 -18.39 15.82
CA TYR A 302 6.57 -18.30 16.43
C TYR A 302 7.11 -16.87 16.49
N ARG A 303 6.27 -15.87 16.15
CA ARG A 303 6.69 -14.47 16.02
C ARG A 303 6.23 -13.61 17.18
N SER A 304 4.95 -13.58 17.42
CA SER A 304 4.27 -12.59 18.27
C SER A 304 3.86 -13.18 19.61
N THR A 305 3.82 -12.34 20.64
CA THR A 305 3.32 -12.70 21.97
C THR A 305 1.82 -13.04 21.96
N PRO A 306 1.32 -13.84 22.92
CA PRO A 306 -0.10 -14.17 23.04
C PRO A 306 -1.00 -12.94 23.06
N GLN A 307 -0.57 -11.83 23.72
CA GLN A 307 -1.32 -10.60 23.86
C GLN A 307 -1.52 -9.90 22.50
N ILE A 308 -0.51 -9.88 21.65
CA ILE A 308 -0.60 -9.32 20.30
C ILE A 308 -1.52 -10.19 19.44
N LEU A 309 -1.40 -11.51 19.52
CA LEU A 309 -2.25 -12.42 18.76
C LEU A 309 -3.71 -12.35 19.18
N ALA A 310 -4.00 -12.14 20.46
CA ALA A 310 -5.36 -11.97 20.95
C ALA A 310 -6.06 -10.80 20.25
N VAL A 311 -5.39 -9.64 20.12
CA VAL A 311 -5.89 -8.48 19.36
C VAL A 311 -6.10 -8.82 17.89
N ALA A 312 -5.12 -9.44 17.24
CA ALA A 312 -5.22 -9.78 15.83
C ALA A 312 -6.35 -10.80 15.54
N ASN A 313 -6.48 -11.83 16.38
CA ASN A 313 -7.54 -12.83 16.29
C ASN A 313 -8.93 -12.23 16.51
N SER A 314 -9.09 -11.34 17.51
CA SER A 314 -10.38 -10.71 17.80
C SER A 314 -10.89 -9.87 16.64
N VAL A 315 -10.03 -9.11 15.98
CA VAL A 315 -10.43 -8.27 14.85
C VAL A 315 -10.72 -9.11 13.63
N ILE A 316 -9.82 -10.04 13.24
CA ILE A 316 -10.02 -10.83 12.02
C ILE A 316 -11.22 -11.78 12.09
N ALA A 317 -11.62 -12.19 13.29
CA ALA A 317 -12.79 -13.07 13.50
C ALA A 317 -14.12 -12.45 13.01
N ASN A 318 -14.18 -11.13 12.81
CA ASN A 318 -15.35 -10.42 12.29
C ASN A 318 -15.49 -10.45 10.76
N ASN A 319 -14.59 -11.12 10.03
CA ASN A 319 -14.76 -11.37 8.59
C ASN A 319 -15.62 -12.61 8.38
N ASP A 320 -16.60 -12.52 7.47
CA ASP A 320 -17.44 -13.65 7.09
C ASP A 320 -16.76 -14.57 6.08
N ASN A 321 -16.04 -13.97 5.10
CA ASN A 321 -15.39 -14.69 4.01
C ASN A 321 -13.97 -15.08 4.40
N GLN A 322 -13.84 -16.15 5.21
CA GLN A 322 -12.56 -16.66 5.65
C GLN A 322 -12.62 -18.13 6.10
N PHE A 323 -11.46 -18.77 6.21
CA PHE A 323 -11.34 -20.03 6.92
C PHE A 323 -11.24 -19.79 8.42
N ALA A 324 -12.00 -20.55 9.20
CA ALA A 324 -11.92 -20.48 10.66
C ALA A 324 -10.55 -20.92 11.14
N LYS A 325 -9.80 -20.01 11.79
CA LYS A 325 -8.50 -20.26 12.40
C LYS A 325 -8.26 -19.26 13.52
N GLU A 326 -7.53 -19.68 14.52
CA GLU A 326 -7.07 -18.87 15.64
C GLU A 326 -5.59 -19.11 15.85
N LEU A 327 -4.78 -18.05 15.84
CA LEU A 327 -3.33 -18.17 16.05
C LEU A 327 -3.04 -18.39 17.53
N VAL A 328 -2.12 -19.34 17.81
CA VAL A 328 -1.64 -19.66 19.15
C VAL A 328 -0.15 -19.36 19.20
N ALA A 329 0.28 -18.58 20.20
CA ALA A 329 1.69 -18.24 20.34
C ALA A 329 2.51 -19.42 20.84
N ALA A 330 3.67 -19.63 20.21
CA ALA A 330 4.72 -20.51 20.73
C ALA A 330 5.72 -19.75 21.64
N VAL A 331 5.71 -18.43 21.60
CA VAL A 331 6.53 -17.56 22.46
C VAL A 331 5.83 -17.27 23.76
N GLY A 332 6.58 -16.90 24.80
CA GLY A 332 6.04 -16.60 26.12
C GLY A 332 5.21 -15.30 26.17
N ASP A 333 4.59 -15.06 27.32
CA ASP A 333 3.80 -13.86 27.59
C ASP A 333 4.61 -12.57 27.39
N GLY A 334 3.93 -11.52 26.90
CA GLY A 334 4.47 -10.19 26.67
C GLY A 334 3.61 -9.12 27.36
N GLU A 335 3.91 -7.86 27.03
CA GLU A 335 3.11 -6.70 27.45
C GLU A 335 1.78 -6.69 26.70
N LEU A 336 0.72 -6.14 27.33
CA LEU A 336 -0.53 -5.86 26.63
C LEU A 336 -0.28 -4.81 25.55
N PRO A 337 -0.89 -4.93 24.37
CA PRO A 337 -0.94 -3.86 23.39
C PRO A 337 -1.46 -2.56 24.00
N ALA A 338 -0.84 -1.43 23.67
CA ALA A 338 -1.22 -0.14 24.19
C ALA A 338 -2.15 0.60 23.24
N LEU A 339 -3.32 1.03 23.70
CA LEU A 339 -4.24 1.92 22.96
C LEU A 339 -4.03 3.36 23.42
N VAL A 340 -3.76 4.27 22.48
CA VAL A 340 -3.35 5.64 22.78
C VAL A 340 -4.21 6.64 22.00
N PRO A 341 -5.30 7.16 22.60
CA PRO A 341 -6.01 8.30 22.04
C PRO A 341 -5.16 9.58 22.19
N ALA A 342 -4.89 10.25 21.07
CA ALA A 342 -4.17 11.52 21.03
C ALA A 342 -5.13 12.65 20.65
N ASN A 343 -4.96 13.86 21.19
CA ASN A 343 -5.84 14.98 20.86
C ASN A 343 -5.73 15.39 19.38
N SER A 344 -4.54 15.21 18.76
CA SER A 344 -4.29 15.57 17.36
C SER A 344 -3.23 14.66 16.75
N ALA A 345 -3.08 14.67 15.43
CA ALA A 345 -2.04 13.95 14.72
C ALA A 345 -0.61 14.38 15.15
N SER A 346 -0.42 15.65 15.52
CA SER A 346 0.86 16.13 16.04
C SER A 346 1.17 15.52 17.42
N GLN A 347 0.17 15.42 18.31
CA GLN A 347 0.34 14.77 19.61
C GLN A 347 0.56 13.26 19.47
N GLU A 348 -0.12 12.62 18.52
CA GLU A 348 0.12 11.22 18.15
C GLU A 348 1.58 11.00 17.75
N ALA A 349 2.09 11.83 16.84
CA ALA A 349 3.47 11.76 16.39
C ALA A 349 4.49 12.00 17.52
N GLN A 350 4.22 13.01 18.39
CA GLN A 350 5.06 13.26 19.56
C GLN A 350 5.13 12.03 20.47
N PHE A 351 3.99 11.43 20.78
CA PHE A 351 3.94 10.22 21.61
C PHE A 351 4.75 9.08 20.98
N VAL A 352 4.52 8.80 19.69
CA VAL A 352 5.22 7.72 18.97
C VAL A 352 6.74 7.90 19.05
N VAL A 353 7.25 9.13 18.78
CA VAL A 353 8.68 9.41 18.79
C VAL A 353 9.26 9.46 20.21
N GLU A 354 8.49 9.87 21.23
CA GLU A 354 8.90 9.78 22.64
C GLU A 354 9.02 8.35 23.12
N GLN A 355 8.06 7.48 22.76
CA GLN A 355 8.15 6.04 23.07
C GLN A 355 9.34 5.39 22.37
N MET A 356 9.60 5.72 21.09
CA MET A 356 10.81 5.26 20.42
C MET A 356 12.07 5.69 21.16
N SER A 357 12.17 6.97 21.53
CA SER A 357 13.32 7.49 22.29
C SER A 357 13.50 6.75 23.62
N THR A 358 12.41 6.41 24.30
CA THR A 358 12.44 5.65 25.55
C THR A 358 12.98 4.23 25.33
N LEU A 359 12.52 3.54 24.26
CA LEU A 359 12.97 2.20 23.92
C LEU A 359 14.44 2.19 23.48
N LEU A 360 14.86 3.20 22.70
CA LEU A 360 16.26 3.35 22.27
C LEU A 360 17.18 3.60 23.47
N ASN A 361 16.77 4.43 24.42
CA ASN A 361 17.52 4.64 25.67
C ASN A 361 17.57 3.38 26.55
N ALA A 362 16.58 2.49 26.41
CA ALA A 362 16.58 1.16 27.06
C ALA A 362 17.41 0.11 26.30
N GLY A 363 18.05 0.48 25.18
CA GLY A 363 18.96 -0.39 24.42
C GLY A 363 18.34 -1.06 23.20
N ALA A 364 17.16 -0.67 22.74
CA ALA A 364 16.60 -1.14 21.49
C ALA A 364 17.41 -0.58 20.28
N ASN A 365 17.44 -1.33 19.18
CA ASN A 365 18.01 -0.87 17.92
C ASN A 365 16.96 -0.11 17.11
N TYR A 366 17.35 0.90 16.34
CA TYR A 366 16.44 1.63 15.44
C TYR A 366 15.69 0.69 14.48
N SER A 367 16.39 -0.24 13.86
CA SER A 367 15.84 -1.23 12.92
C SER A 367 14.85 -2.22 13.52
N SER A 368 14.76 -2.29 14.85
CA SER A 368 13.76 -3.10 15.56
C SER A 368 12.41 -2.38 15.75
N LEU A 369 12.33 -1.10 15.35
CA LEU A 369 11.17 -0.24 15.52
C LEU A 369 10.53 0.07 14.17
N ALA A 370 9.19 -0.03 14.06
CA ALA A 370 8.47 0.35 12.86
C ALA A 370 7.19 1.13 13.16
N VAL A 371 6.89 2.10 12.29
CA VAL A 371 5.59 2.78 12.22
C VAL A 371 4.87 2.32 10.98
N LEU A 372 3.68 1.78 11.14
CA LEU A 372 2.84 1.28 10.08
C LEU A 372 1.61 2.18 9.93
N PHE A 373 1.28 2.49 8.69
CA PHE A 373 0.17 3.37 8.34
C PHE A 373 -0.56 2.88 7.10
N ARG A 374 -1.87 3.21 7.00
CA ARG A 374 -2.74 2.82 5.89
C ARG A 374 -2.36 3.55 4.59
N ALA A 375 -2.17 4.83 4.67
CA ALA A 375 -1.78 5.68 3.54
C ALA A 375 -0.51 6.48 3.89
N ALA A 376 0.27 6.77 2.88
CA ALA A 376 1.60 7.37 3.04
C ALA A 376 1.55 8.78 3.65
N PHE A 377 0.45 9.53 3.49
CA PHE A 377 0.31 10.85 4.09
C PHE A 377 0.16 10.80 5.63
N HIS A 378 -0.28 9.68 6.19
CA HIS A 378 -0.39 9.52 7.64
C HIS A 378 0.97 9.59 8.35
N SER A 379 2.08 9.29 7.65
CA SER A 379 3.42 9.32 8.25
C SER A 379 3.99 10.72 8.46
N GLN A 380 3.42 11.74 7.82
CA GLN A 380 4.01 13.07 7.69
C GLN A 380 4.39 13.72 9.03
N GLN A 381 3.47 13.69 10.01
CA GLN A 381 3.74 14.26 11.33
C GLN A 381 4.82 13.48 12.10
N VAL A 382 4.86 12.16 11.91
CA VAL A 382 5.89 11.30 12.50
C VAL A 382 7.25 11.57 11.85
N GLU A 383 7.30 11.69 10.51
CA GLU A 383 8.52 12.06 9.80
C GLU A 383 9.09 13.39 10.30
N PHE A 384 8.20 14.39 10.49
CA PHE A 384 8.59 15.70 11.02
C PHE A 384 9.17 15.61 12.45
N GLU A 385 8.51 14.87 13.36
CA GLU A 385 9.01 14.71 14.74
C GLU A 385 10.32 13.90 14.79
N LEU A 386 10.51 12.88 13.93
CA LEU A 386 11.77 12.14 13.84
C LEU A 386 12.92 13.06 13.40
N MET A 387 12.68 13.89 12.38
CA MET A 387 13.68 14.85 11.89
C MET A 387 14.05 15.90 12.96
N LYS A 388 13.05 16.46 13.64
CA LYS A 388 13.24 17.43 14.71
C LYS A 388 14.13 16.90 15.84
N ARG A 389 14.08 15.59 16.11
CA ARG A 389 14.87 14.89 17.11
C ARG A 389 16.14 14.24 16.58
N GLY A 390 16.43 14.38 15.27
CA GLY A 390 17.61 13.79 14.63
C GLY A 390 17.61 12.25 14.61
N ILE A 391 16.44 11.62 14.67
CA ILE A 391 16.32 10.16 14.62
C ILE A 391 16.34 9.69 13.17
N PRO A 392 17.29 8.81 12.78
CA PRO A 392 17.38 8.32 11.41
C PRO A 392 16.21 7.38 11.09
N TYR A 393 15.61 7.54 9.92
CA TYR A 393 14.54 6.67 9.46
C TYR A 393 14.67 6.28 7.98
N GLU A 394 14.15 5.10 7.65
CA GLU A 394 14.02 4.55 6.31
C GLU A 394 12.53 4.51 5.93
N TYR A 395 12.18 5.08 4.78
CA TYR A 395 10.82 5.03 4.26
C TYR A 395 10.67 3.88 3.25
N ARG A 396 9.77 2.92 3.54
CA ARG A 396 9.46 1.80 2.64
C ARG A 396 8.08 1.98 2.01
N GLY A 397 8.04 1.94 0.69
CA GLY A 397 6.79 1.92 -0.05
C GLY A 397 6.46 3.14 -0.87
N GLY A 398 7.44 3.91 -1.29
CA GLY A 398 7.22 5.01 -2.21
C GLY A 398 8.24 6.14 -2.12
N MET A 399 7.97 7.20 -2.88
CA MET A 399 8.72 8.44 -2.80
C MET A 399 8.37 9.16 -1.50
N LYS A 400 9.32 9.88 -0.92
CA LYS A 400 9.09 10.80 0.19
C LYS A 400 7.94 11.73 -0.13
N PHE A 401 7.17 12.12 0.89
CA PHE A 401 5.98 12.93 0.70
C PHE A 401 6.23 14.19 -0.16
N PHE A 402 7.26 14.97 0.17
CA PHE A 402 7.60 16.19 -0.57
C PHE A 402 8.24 15.95 -1.96
N GLU A 403 8.63 14.74 -2.27
CA GLU A 403 9.18 14.37 -3.59
C GLU A 403 8.10 13.97 -4.59
N ARG A 404 6.85 13.72 -4.14
CA ARG A 404 5.75 13.31 -4.98
C ARG A 404 5.38 14.38 -6.00
N ALA A 405 5.04 13.95 -7.22
CA ALA A 405 4.74 14.85 -8.32
C ALA A 405 3.63 15.87 -7.97
N HIS A 406 2.50 15.40 -7.46
CA HIS A 406 1.35 16.25 -7.11
C HIS A 406 1.63 17.20 -5.93
N VAL A 407 2.45 16.80 -4.97
CA VAL A 407 2.92 17.68 -3.90
C VAL A 407 3.82 18.77 -4.48
N LYS A 408 4.76 18.40 -5.35
CA LYS A 408 5.61 19.37 -6.07
C LYS A 408 4.79 20.30 -6.98
N ASP A 409 3.68 19.84 -7.55
CA ASP A 409 2.78 20.66 -8.35
C ASP A 409 2.10 21.74 -7.49
N ALA A 410 1.60 21.34 -6.32
CA ALA A 410 1.03 22.26 -5.34
C ALA A 410 2.05 23.29 -4.84
N LEU A 411 3.25 22.81 -4.47
CA LEU A 411 4.36 23.66 -4.05
C LEU A 411 4.82 24.62 -5.15
N ALA A 412 4.80 24.20 -6.41
CA ALA A 412 5.14 25.08 -7.53
C ALA A 412 4.14 26.25 -7.63
N HIS A 413 2.84 26.00 -7.43
CA HIS A 413 1.84 27.07 -7.40
C HIS A 413 2.03 28.02 -6.22
N LEU A 414 2.34 27.52 -5.03
CA LEU A 414 2.70 28.39 -3.89
C LEU A 414 3.96 29.21 -4.14
N ARG A 415 5.00 28.61 -4.74
CA ARG A 415 6.24 29.32 -5.10
C ARG A 415 6.00 30.44 -6.10
N VAL A 416 5.12 30.22 -7.09
CA VAL A 416 4.70 31.27 -8.03
C VAL A 416 3.95 32.38 -7.32
N MET A 417 3.08 32.04 -6.35
CA MET A 417 2.36 33.02 -5.52
C MET A 417 3.32 33.87 -4.67
N HIS A 418 4.36 33.22 -4.12
CA HIS A 418 5.38 33.89 -3.29
C HIS A 418 6.38 34.71 -4.11
N ASN A 419 6.83 34.16 -5.24
CA ASN A 419 7.85 34.78 -6.09
C ASN A 419 7.47 34.63 -7.57
N VAL A 420 6.90 35.71 -8.13
CA VAL A 420 6.50 35.78 -9.55
C VAL A 420 7.66 35.55 -10.53
N ARG A 421 8.91 35.72 -10.10
CA ARG A 421 10.11 35.52 -10.92
C ARG A 421 10.62 34.08 -10.96
N ASP A 422 10.01 33.16 -10.21
CA ASP A 422 10.41 31.76 -10.20
C ASP A 422 10.01 31.04 -11.50
N ALA A 423 10.87 31.15 -12.52
CA ALA A 423 10.61 30.56 -13.84
C ALA A 423 10.45 29.04 -13.81
N MET A 424 11.14 28.34 -12.88
CA MET A 424 11.03 26.88 -12.75
C MET A 424 9.66 26.48 -12.20
N ALA A 425 9.17 27.19 -11.19
CA ALA A 425 7.84 26.97 -10.64
C ALA A 425 6.73 27.28 -11.69
N TRP A 426 6.89 28.37 -12.45
CA TRP A 426 6.00 28.69 -13.56
C TRP A 426 5.97 27.58 -14.62
N ASN A 427 7.12 27.09 -15.05
CA ASN A 427 7.15 26.01 -16.04
C ASN A 427 6.40 24.79 -15.56
N ARG A 428 6.59 24.41 -14.30
CA ARG A 428 5.88 23.25 -13.73
C ARG A 428 4.37 23.51 -13.69
N ALA A 429 3.94 24.64 -13.16
CA ALA A 429 2.52 24.98 -13.07
C ALA A 429 1.82 25.03 -14.45
N LEU A 430 2.49 25.60 -15.46
CA LEU A 430 1.97 25.72 -16.81
C LEU A 430 1.85 24.37 -17.53
N MET A 431 2.83 23.48 -17.35
CA MET A 431 2.85 22.16 -18.03
C MET A 431 1.73 21.22 -17.58
N LEU A 432 1.04 21.49 -16.47
CA LEU A 432 -0.14 20.77 -16.03
C LEU A 432 -1.37 21.06 -16.92
N GLN A 433 -1.31 22.08 -17.77
CA GLN A 433 -2.46 22.51 -18.55
C GLN A 433 -2.39 22.01 -20.01
N PRO A 434 -3.54 21.61 -20.59
CA PRO A 434 -3.59 21.12 -21.97
C PRO A 434 -3.05 22.16 -22.95
N GLY A 435 -2.21 21.72 -23.89
CA GLY A 435 -1.67 22.58 -24.95
C GLY A 435 -0.49 23.46 -24.57
N LEU A 436 0.01 23.36 -23.33
CA LEU A 436 1.21 24.05 -22.85
C LEU A 436 2.39 23.05 -22.75
N GLY A 437 3.13 22.89 -23.83
CA GLY A 437 4.41 22.17 -23.81
C GLY A 437 5.55 23.07 -23.32
N LEU A 438 6.71 22.48 -23.01
CA LEU A 438 7.88 23.17 -22.41
C LEU A 438 8.29 24.46 -23.14
N THR A 439 8.30 24.47 -24.47
CA THR A 439 8.69 25.66 -25.26
C THR A 439 7.70 26.82 -25.06
N THR A 440 6.40 26.52 -25.00
CA THR A 440 5.37 27.53 -24.80
C THR A 440 5.32 27.99 -23.35
N ALA A 441 5.46 27.04 -22.41
CA ALA A 441 5.54 27.33 -20.98
C ALA A 441 6.71 28.27 -20.68
N ASN A 442 7.91 28.01 -21.21
CA ASN A 442 9.08 28.87 -21.07
C ASN A 442 8.82 30.32 -21.58
N LYS A 443 8.12 30.47 -22.71
CA LYS A 443 7.78 31.81 -23.25
C LYS A 443 6.82 32.56 -22.35
N ILE A 444 5.78 31.87 -21.86
CA ILE A 444 4.83 32.47 -20.92
C ILE A 444 5.52 32.81 -19.61
N ALA A 445 6.29 31.89 -19.05
CA ALA A 445 7.06 32.10 -17.82
C ALA A 445 7.97 33.33 -17.91
N ALA A 446 8.73 33.48 -19.00
CA ALA A 446 9.57 34.65 -19.22
C ALA A 446 8.78 35.96 -19.28
N THR A 447 7.58 35.93 -19.85
CA THR A 447 6.70 37.11 -19.93
C THR A 447 6.18 37.51 -18.56
N VAL A 448 5.67 36.53 -17.76
CA VAL A 448 5.08 36.81 -16.45
C VAL A 448 6.12 37.08 -15.38
N ALA A 449 7.30 36.49 -15.47
CA ALA A 449 8.43 36.75 -14.55
C ALA A 449 8.98 38.20 -14.65
N ALA A 450 8.70 38.90 -15.71
CA ALA A 450 9.03 40.32 -15.86
C ALA A 450 8.04 41.27 -15.14
N MET A 451 6.96 40.72 -14.57
CA MET A 451 5.93 41.50 -13.88
C MET A 451 6.30 41.71 -12.39
N THR A 452 5.64 42.70 -11.79
CA THR A 452 6.00 43.13 -10.42
C THR A 452 5.38 42.25 -9.35
N ASP A 453 4.22 41.70 -9.60
CA ASP A 453 3.46 40.88 -8.66
C ASP A 453 2.60 39.83 -9.36
N ILE A 454 2.09 38.89 -8.58
CA ILE A 454 1.30 37.75 -9.07
C ILE A 454 -0.08 38.21 -9.62
N ALA A 455 -0.70 39.26 -9.08
CA ALA A 455 -2.00 39.73 -9.54
C ALA A 455 -1.85 40.28 -10.96
N GLN A 456 -0.79 41.02 -11.25
CA GLN A 456 -0.46 41.51 -12.58
C GLN A 456 -0.18 40.34 -13.54
N ALA A 457 0.58 39.34 -13.10
CA ALA A 457 0.87 38.14 -13.88
C ALA A 457 -0.42 37.40 -14.26
N VAL A 458 -1.30 37.17 -13.28
CA VAL A 458 -2.60 36.50 -13.48
C VAL A 458 -3.58 37.32 -14.32
N GLY A 459 -3.48 38.66 -14.31
CA GLY A 459 -4.26 39.55 -15.17
C GLY A 459 -3.77 39.63 -16.62
N SER A 460 -2.58 39.10 -16.92
CA SER A 460 -1.91 39.25 -18.21
C SER A 460 -2.50 38.37 -19.32
N THR A 461 -2.29 38.77 -20.56
CA THR A 461 -2.69 38.02 -21.77
C THR A 461 -1.46 37.80 -22.67
N PRO A 462 -0.58 36.83 -22.35
CA PRO A 462 0.57 36.53 -23.19
C PRO A 462 0.14 36.15 -24.61
N THR A 463 0.87 36.63 -25.63
CA THR A 463 0.61 36.30 -27.03
C THR A 463 0.96 34.83 -27.29
N THR A 464 -0.05 33.99 -27.49
CA THR A 464 0.08 32.55 -27.71
C THR A 464 -0.88 32.04 -28.77
N ALA A 465 -0.66 30.84 -29.30
CA ALA A 465 -1.63 30.15 -30.15
C ALA A 465 -2.91 29.83 -29.37
N ALA A 466 -4.04 29.73 -30.06
CA ALA A 466 -5.37 29.54 -29.44
C ALA A 466 -5.44 28.40 -28.42
N LYS A 467 -4.80 27.26 -28.71
CA LYS A 467 -4.75 26.11 -27.81
C LYS A 467 -3.95 26.41 -26.53
N ALA A 468 -2.84 27.12 -26.64
CA ALA A 468 -2.05 27.54 -25.50
C ALA A 468 -2.73 28.64 -24.68
N ALA A 469 -3.54 29.51 -25.32
CA ALA A 469 -4.35 30.51 -24.62
C ALA A 469 -5.40 29.86 -23.70
N GLN A 470 -5.99 28.73 -24.12
CA GLN A 470 -6.89 27.93 -23.26
C GLN A 470 -6.19 27.36 -22.04
N GLY A 471 -4.98 26.78 -22.22
CA GLY A 471 -4.19 26.28 -21.11
C GLY A 471 -3.78 27.39 -20.14
N TRP A 472 -3.36 28.56 -20.67
CA TRP A 472 -3.08 29.74 -19.84
C TRP A 472 -4.30 30.16 -19.01
N ALA A 473 -5.48 30.20 -19.63
CA ALA A 473 -6.72 30.52 -18.91
C ALA A 473 -7.01 29.51 -17.77
N GLY A 474 -6.67 28.23 -17.93
CA GLY A 474 -6.75 27.24 -16.85
C GLY A 474 -5.83 27.58 -15.68
N THR A 475 -4.55 27.87 -15.96
CA THR A 475 -3.59 28.31 -14.92
C THR A 475 -4.10 29.58 -14.22
N GLN A 476 -4.64 30.54 -14.98
CA GLN A 476 -5.21 31.79 -14.40
C GLN A 476 -6.37 31.50 -13.44
N ARG A 477 -7.26 30.54 -13.75
CA ARG A 477 -8.39 30.20 -12.87
C ARG A 477 -7.87 29.60 -11.54
N ILE A 478 -6.91 28.69 -11.59
CA ILE A 478 -6.28 28.10 -10.39
C ILE A 478 -5.66 29.21 -9.53
N LEU A 479 -4.81 30.06 -10.12
CA LEU A 479 -4.11 31.11 -9.37
C LEU A 479 -5.06 32.17 -8.82
N ARG A 480 -6.16 32.49 -9.52
CA ARG A 480 -7.21 33.41 -9.01
C ARG A 480 -7.93 32.81 -7.81
N ALA A 481 -8.26 31.52 -7.84
CA ALA A 481 -8.85 30.83 -6.70
C ALA A 481 -7.92 30.89 -5.48
N MET A 482 -6.62 30.62 -5.68
CA MET A 482 -5.61 30.71 -4.63
C MET A 482 -5.45 32.16 -4.10
N LEU A 483 -5.44 33.16 -4.98
CA LEU A 483 -5.40 34.58 -4.57
C LEU A 483 -6.61 34.99 -3.72
N THR A 484 -7.78 34.45 -4.01
CA THR A 484 -8.99 34.71 -3.23
C THR A 484 -8.91 34.10 -1.83
N ALA A 485 -8.22 32.97 -1.69
CA ALA A 485 -8.01 32.26 -0.42
C ALA A 485 -6.84 32.84 0.40
N SER A 486 -6.01 33.73 -0.19
CA SER A 486 -4.89 34.39 0.51
C SER A 486 -5.40 35.29 1.66
N PRO A 487 -4.71 35.39 2.83
CA PRO A 487 -3.33 34.96 3.06
C PRO A 487 -3.15 33.53 3.58
N SER A 488 -4.19 32.77 3.87
CA SER A 488 -4.04 31.41 4.42
C SER A 488 -3.40 30.47 3.41
N ILE A 489 -2.23 29.91 3.74
CA ILE A 489 -1.50 28.96 2.90
C ILE A 489 -2.33 27.69 2.71
N ALA A 490 -2.97 27.22 3.79
CA ALA A 490 -3.81 26.04 3.78
C ALA A 490 -5.01 26.21 2.83
N GLU A 491 -5.70 27.34 2.92
CA GLU A 491 -6.83 27.65 2.02
C GLU A 491 -6.39 27.81 0.56
N MET A 492 -5.20 28.36 0.30
CA MET A 492 -4.64 28.39 -1.06
C MET A 492 -4.42 26.98 -1.62
N LEU A 493 -3.89 26.04 -0.80
CA LEU A 493 -3.68 24.65 -1.19
C LEU A 493 -5.02 23.92 -1.43
N ARG A 494 -6.03 24.17 -0.59
CA ARG A 494 -7.40 23.64 -0.78
C ARG A 494 -8.04 24.19 -2.04
N ALA A 495 -7.88 25.47 -2.30
CA ALA A 495 -8.36 26.11 -3.54
C ALA A 495 -7.66 25.53 -4.79
N PHE A 496 -6.37 25.22 -4.69
CA PHE A 496 -5.62 24.53 -5.74
C PHE A 496 -6.18 23.12 -5.97
N ALA A 497 -6.28 22.28 -4.94
CA ALA A 497 -6.77 20.91 -5.03
C ALA A 497 -8.24 20.83 -5.49
N GLY A 498 -9.06 21.78 -5.04
CA GLY A 498 -10.48 21.89 -5.39
C GLY A 498 -10.75 22.46 -6.80
N SER A 499 -9.74 23.01 -7.48
CA SER A 499 -9.94 23.61 -8.81
C SER A 499 -10.33 22.55 -9.85
N GLU A 500 -11.33 22.85 -10.67
CA GLU A 500 -11.81 21.96 -11.73
C GLU A 500 -10.70 21.60 -12.72
N ASP A 501 -9.84 22.56 -13.06
CA ASP A 501 -8.74 22.36 -14.01
C ASP A 501 -7.68 21.40 -13.49
N TYR A 502 -7.33 21.46 -12.20
CA TYR A 502 -6.37 20.54 -11.62
C TYR A 502 -6.95 19.15 -11.37
N ARG A 503 -8.19 19.08 -10.89
CA ARG A 503 -8.90 17.79 -10.72
C ARG A 503 -9.03 17.04 -12.03
N ALA A 504 -9.43 17.73 -13.11
CA ALA A 504 -9.52 17.13 -14.44
C ALA A 504 -8.16 16.62 -14.93
N TYR A 505 -7.07 17.35 -14.66
CA TYR A 505 -5.71 16.86 -14.94
C TYR A 505 -5.41 15.58 -14.16
N MET A 506 -5.67 15.57 -12.85
CA MET A 506 -5.40 14.43 -11.99
C MET A 506 -6.21 13.19 -12.39
N GLU A 507 -7.50 13.35 -12.66
CA GLU A 507 -8.39 12.26 -13.12
C GLU A 507 -7.93 11.63 -14.45
N ASN A 508 -7.38 12.44 -15.34
CA ASN A 508 -6.94 11.98 -16.66
C ASN A 508 -5.54 11.31 -16.63
N GLU A 509 -4.64 11.79 -15.76
CA GLU A 509 -3.24 11.35 -15.76
C GLU A 509 -2.95 10.22 -14.77
N TYR A 510 -3.73 10.11 -13.67
CA TYR A 510 -3.42 9.20 -12.58
C TYR A 510 -4.58 8.30 -12.19
N PRO A 511 -4.39 6.96 -12.20
CA PRO A 511 -5.41 6.01 -11.74
C PRO A 511 -5.83 6.21 -10.27
N ASN A 512 -4.89 6.68 -9.44
CA ASN A 512 -5.07 6.94 -8.01
C ASN A 512 -5.19 8.45 -7.69
N TRP A 513 -5.86 9.20 -8.55
CA TRP A 513 -5.96 10.67 -8.44
C TRP A 513 -6.57 11.14 -7.11
N GLN A 514 -7.50 10.37 -6.54
CA GLN A 514 -8.15 10.69 -5.26
C GLN A 514 -7.14 10.67 -4.12
N GLU A 515 -6.33 9.60 -4.00
CA GLU A 515 -5.26 9.51 -3.00
C GLU A 515 -4.25 10.66 -3.13
N ARG A 516 -3.99 11.10 -4.36
CA ARG A 516 -3.09 12.21 -4.63
C ARG A 516 -3.68 13.56 -4.22
N LEU A 517 -4.99 13.76 -4.37
CA LEU A 517 -5.67 14.95 -3.84
C LEU A 517 -5.73 14.94 -2.32
N GLU A 518 -5.90 13.76 -1.69
CA GLU A 518 -5.79 13.60 -0.25
C GLU A 518 -4.40 14.00 0.26
N ASP A 519 -3.32 13.64 -0.47
CA ASP A 519 -1.97 14.11 -0.16
C ASP A 519 -1.87 15.66 -0.17
N VAL A 520 -2.52 16.34 -1.12
CA VAL A 520 -2.52 17.81 -1.15
C VAL A 520 -3.33 18.40 -0.01
N GLU A 521 -4.44 17.77 0.40
CA GLU A 521 -5.19 18.19 1.59
C GLU A 521 -4.35 18.05 2.87
N GLN A 522 -3.56 16.98 2.97
CA GLN A 522 -2.62 16.82 4.10
C GLN A 522 -1.51 17.88 4.08
N LEU A 523 -1.04 18.25 2.88
CA LEU A 523 -0.12 19.38 2.75
C LEU A 523 -0.77 20.69 3.23
N ALA A 524 -2.06 20.89 2.93
CA ALA A 524 -2.82 22.03 3.44
C ALA A 524 -2.92 22.00 4.98
N THR A 525 -3.27 20.87 5.55
CA THR A 525 -3.31 20.68 7.02
C THR A 525 -1.94 20.94 7.66
N PHE A 526 -0.84 20.50 7.04
CA PHE A 526 0.51 20.82 7.50
C PHE A 526 0.80 22.34 7.43
N ALA A 527 0.32 23.00 6.37
CA ALA A 527 0.51 24.43 6.18
C ALA A 527 -0.24 25.31 7.19
N GLU A 528 -1.30 24.81 7.85
CA GLU A 528 -2.04 25.52 8.92
C GLU A 528 -1.15 25.92 10.11
N GLN A 529 0.02 25.31 10.27
CA GLN A 529 0.97 25.62 11.33
C GLN A 529 1.84 26.85 11.02
N TYR A 530 1.71 27.43 9.82
CA TYR A 530 2.58 28.50 9.33
C TYR A 530 1.75 29.71 8.90
N ASP A 531 2.01 30.84 9.53
CA ASP A 531 1.42 32.13 9.16
C ASP A 531 2.16 32.81 8.00
N ASP A 532 3.40 32.39 7.74
CA ASP A 532 4.27 32.99 6.72
C ASP A 532 4.65 31.99 5.61
N MET A 533 4.43 32.38 4.36
CA MET A 533 4.71 31.59 3.17
C MET A 533 6.20 31.25 3.02
N ALA A 534 7.09 32.19 3.34
CA ALA A 534 8.54 31.95 3.25
C ALA A 534 8.95 30.88 4.26
N ALA A 535 8.50 31.00 5.53
CA ALA A 535 8.79 30.05 6.57
C ALA A 535 8.27 28.63 6.22
N PHE A 536 7.08 28.54 5.62
CA PHE A 536 6.53 27.27 5.13
C PHE A 536 7.38 26.65 4.01
N LEU A 537 7.71 27.41 2.98
CA LEU A 537 8.51 26.93 1.85
C LEU A 537 9.93 26.53 2.26
N ASP A 538 10.53 27.27 3.21
CA ASP A 538 11.84 26.93 3.78
C ASP A 538 11.77 25.63 4.59
N ALA A 539 10.75 25.45 5.42
CA ALA A 539 10.54 24.22 6.18
C ALA A 539 10.38 22.99 5.25
N VAL A 540 9.61 23.14 4.17
CA VAL A 540 9.46 22.09 3.16
C VAL A 540 10.79 21.78 2.45
N SER A 541 11.55 22.81 2.08
CA SER A 541 12.85 22.64 1.39
C SER A 541 13.88 21.97 2.27
N LEU A 542 13.98 22.37 3.54
CA LEU A 542 14.85 21.73 4.51
C LEU A 542 14.45 20.26 4.79
N THR A 543 13.17 19.98 4.77
CA THR A 543 12.64 18.62 4.97
C THR A 543 13.01 17.69 3.80
N ALA A 544 13.01 18.18 2.57
CA ALA A 544 13.38 17.41 1.39
C ALA A 544 14.87 16.97 1.40
N ASP A 545 15.76 17.77 1.99
CA ASP A 545 17.22 17.50 2.03
C ASP A 545 17.64 16.64 3.23
N PHE A 546 16.87 16.59 4.33
CA PHE A 546 17.23 15.85 5.53
C PHE A 546 16.81 14.37 5.45
N GLY A 547 17.77 13.49 5.29
CA GLY A 547 17.96 12.22 6.00
C GLY A 547 17.05 11.03 5.68
N ALA A 548 15.99 11.10 4.87
CA ALA A 548 15.26 9.90 4.50
C ALA A 548 15.97 9.18 3.34
N ARG A 549 16.46 7.97 3.61
CA ARG A 549 16.97 7.08 2.56
C ARG A 549 15.80 6.31 1.98
N VAL A 550 15.59 6.45 0.68
CA VAL A 550 14.72 5.56 -0.10
C VAL A 550 15.53 4.33 -0.45
N ASP A 551 15.04 3.15 -0.09
CA ASP A 551 15.62 1.88 -0.55
C ASP A 551 15.41 1.83 -2.08
N ASP A 552 16.47 2.11 -2.83
CA ASP A 552 16.52 1.91 -4.28
C ASP A 552 16.98 0.47 -4.54
N PRO A 553 16.08 -0.42 -4.97
CA PRO A 553 16.43 -1.83 -5.18
C PRO A 553 17.53 -2.05 -6.24
N SER A 554 17.83 -1.02 -7.05
CA SER A 554 18.82 -1.08 -8.12
C SER A 554 20.24 -0.74 -7.66
N LYS A 555 20.43 -0.18 -6.45
CA LYS A 555 21.75 0.18 -5.93
C LYS A 555 22.33 -0.92 -5.05
N PRO A 556 23.62 -1.27 -5.20
CA PRO A 556 24.27 -2.23 -4.33
C PRO A 556 24.23 -1.71 -2.87
N LYS A 557 23.82 -2.57 -1.91
CA LYS A 557 23.86 -2.25 -0.48
C LYS A 557 25.29 -1.85 -0.11
N ARG A 558 25.46 -0.62 0.35
CA ARG A 558 26.75 -0.21 0.96
C ARG A 558 26.91 -0.99 2.28
N GLU A 559 28.14 -1.44 2.55
CA GLU A 559 28.51 -2.26 3.71
C GLU A 559 28.31 -1.61 5.09
N THR A 560 27.89 -0.36 5.14
CA THR A 560 27.49 0.35 6.37
C THR A 560 26.04 0.81 6.25
N GLN A 561 25.09 -0.11 6.45
CA GLN A 561 23.70 0.26 6.66
C GLN A 561 23.61 0.86 8.07
N GLU A 562 23.52 2.19 8.18
CA GLU A 562 23.23 2.84 9.46
C GLU A 562 21.86 2.32 9.95
N ASP A 563 21.81 1.95 11.22
CA ASP A 563 20.59 1.50 11.89
C ASP A 563 19.55 2.62 11.85
N SER A 564 18.32 2.35 11.41
CA SER A 564 17.25 3.35 11.21
C SER A 564 15.86 2.78 11.53
N VAL A 565 14.97 3.64 12.02
CA VAL A 565 13.55 3.32 12.23
C VAL A 565 12.86 3.11 10.88
N VAL A 566 11.94 2.16 10.80
CA VAL A 566 11.21 1.89 9.55
C VAL A 566 9.85 2.58 9.56
N LEU A 567 9.60 3.42 8.57
CA LEU A 567 8.29 3.96 8.25
C LEU A 567 7.75 3.23 7.02
N SER A 568 6.58 2.59 7.13
CA SER A 568 6.07 1.75 6.04
C SER A 568 4.55 1.79 5.92
N THR A 569 4.04 1.76 4.70
CA THR A 569 2.64 1.37 4.53
C THR A 569 2.45 -0.08 4.93
N ILE A 570 1.26 -0.42 5.43
CA ILE A 570 0.94 -1.80 5.85
C ILE A 570 1.13 -2.80 4.71
N HIS A 571 0.80 -2.42 3.47
CA HIS A 571 0.99 -3.27 2.29
C HIS A 571 2.46 -3.64 2.06
N GLN A 572 3.39 -2.71 2.25
CA GLN A 572 4.83 -2.95 2.08
C GLN A 572 5.46 -3.66 3.29
N ALA A 573 4.79 -3.62 4.43
CA ALA A 573 5.19 -4.32 5.64
C ALA A 573 4.89 -5.83 5.60
N LYS A 574 4.08 -6.29 4.63
CA LYS A 574 3.79 -7.72 4.46
C LYS A 574 5.08 -8.52 4.24
N GLY A 575 5.24 -9.60 5.00
CA GLY A 575 6.47 -10.43 5.00
C GLY A 575 7.59 -9.95 5.94
N LEU A 576 7.50 -8.71 6.47
CA LEU A 576 8.47 -8.16 7.42
C LEU A 576 8.00 -8.35 8.88
N GLU A 577 8.89 -8.02 9.83
CA GLU A 577 8.58 -8.13 11.27
C GLU A 577 9.55 -7.28 12.10
N TRP A 578 9.07 -6.73 13.22
CA TRP A 578 9.84 -5.86 14.13
C TRP A 578 9.50 -6.18 15.59
N ASP A 579 10.40 -5.86 16.49
CA ASP A 579 10.16 -6.08 17.92
C ASP A 579 9.05 -5.17 18.44
N THR A 580 9.02 -3.91 17.97
CA THR A 580 7.99 -2.94 18.32
C THR A 580 7.34 -2.34 17.06
N VAL A 581 6.02 -2.35 17.03
CA VAL A 581 5.22 -1.77 15.94
C VAL A 581 4.25 -0.73 16.50
N PHE A 582 4.24 0.43 15.85
CA PHE A 582 3.25 1.47 16.05
C PHE A 582 2.31 1.48 14.85
N ILE A 583 1.01 1.29 15.07
CA ILE A 583 -0.03 1.45 14.04
C ILE A 583 -0.71 2.79 14.32
N ILE A 584 -0.53 3.74 13.42
CA ILE A 584 -1.00 5.13 13.60
C ILE A 584 -2.27 5.42 12.81
N ASN A 585 -2.95 6.50 13.22
CA ASN A 585 -4.15 7.02 12.57
C ASN A 585 -5.30 5.99 12.47
N LEU A 586 -5.51 5.21 13.54
CA LEU A 586 -6.63 4.27 13.68
C LEU A 586 -7.94 5.02 13.96
N SER A 587 -8.38 5.83 13.00
CA SER A 587 -9.61 6.61 13.05
C SER A 587 -10.51 6.32 11.86
N GLU A 588 -11.81 6.54 12.01
CA GLU A 588 -12.77 6.42 10.92
C GLU A 588 -12.39 7.34 9.74
N GLY A 589 -12.45 6.81 8.50
CA GLY A 589 -11.98 7.50 7.31
C GLY A 589 -10.45 7.51 7.12
N GLY A 590 -9.67 7.23 8.17
CA GLY A 590 -8.21 7.06 8.11
C GLY A 590 -7.81 5.59 7.94
N PHE A 591 -8.18 4.75 8.92
CA PHE A 591 -8.03 3.30 8.86
C PHE A 591 -9.18 2.64 9.66
N PRO A 592 -10.20 2.07 8.99
CA PRO A 592 -10.33 1.82 7.54
C PRO A 592 -10.45 3.11 6.72
N SER A 593 -10.00 3.07 5.45
CA SER A 593 -10.14 4.20 4.54
C SER A 593 -11.62 4.37 4.13
N GLY A 594 -12.10 5.63 4.02
CA GLY A 594 -13.50 5.90 3.63
C GLY A 594 -13.88 5.23 2.31
N ARG A 595 -12.96 5.24 1.34
CA ARG A 595 -13.17 4.60 0.03
C ARG A 595 -13.40 3.08 0.12
N ALA A 596 -12.65 2.40 1.00
CA ALA A 596 -12.80 0.95 1.15
C ALA A 596 -14.17 0.57 1.72
N MET A 597 -14.80 1.49 2.48
CA MET A 597 -16.16 1.26 3.00
C MET A 597 -17.23 1.24 1.90
N ASP A 598 -16.97 1.92 0.78
CA ASP A 598 -17.88 1.98 -0.38
C ASP A 598 -17.69 0.80 -1.36
N GLU A 599 -16.59 0.04 -1.25
CA GLU A 599 -16.29 -1.10 -2.12
C GLU A 599 -16.82 -2.41 -1.51
N GLU A 600 -17.38 -3.29 -2.36
CA GLU A 600 -17.85 -4.62 -1.93
C GLU A 600 -16.69 -5.43 -1.34
N GLY A 601 -16.83 -5.90 -0.11
CA GLY A 601 -15.77 -6.62 0.62
C GLY A 601 -14.62 -5.76 1.11
N GLY A 602 -14.66 -4.42 0.90
CA GLY A 602 -13.58 -3.52 1.25
C GLY A 602 -13.31 -3.46 2.75
N LEU A 603 -14.34 -3.48 3.60
CA LEU A 603 -14.16 -3.54 5.05
C LEU A 603 -13.43 -4.81 5.49
N GLU A 604 -13.74 -5.95 4.87
CA GLU A 604 -13.04 -7.20 5.17
C GLU A 604 -11.56 -7.15 4.78
N GLU A 605 -11.23 -6.49 3.64
CA GLU A 605 -9.84 -6.30 3.23
C GLU A 605 -9.09 -5.34 4.16
N GLU A 606 -9.71 -4.25 4.59
CA GLU A 606 -9.13 -3.33 5.59
C GLU A 606 -8.91 -4.05 6.94
N ARG A 607 -9.80 -4.97 7.32
CA ARG A 607 -9.62 -5.80 8.53
C ARG A 607 -8.45 -6.78 8.38
N ARG A 608 -8.24 -7.34 7.17
CA ARG A 608 -7.02 -8.12 6.87
C ARG A 608 -5.76 -7.25 6.91
N LEU A 609 -5.84 -5.99 6.48
CA LEU A 609 -4.73 -5.05 6.64
C LEU A 609 -4.40 -4.81 8.12
N PHE A 610 -5.40 -4.64 8.98
CA PHE A 610 -5.18 -4.50 10.42
C PHE A 610 -4.55 -5.77 11.01
N TYR A 611 -5.03 -6.95 10.63
CA TYR A 611 -4.44 -8.23 11.01
C TYR A 611 -2.98 -8.34 10.54
N VAL A 612 -2.68 -7.97 9.30
CA VAL A 612 -1.31 -7.95 8.78
C VAL A 612 -0.46 -7.01 9.63
N ALA A 613 -0.90 -5.78 9.87
CA ALA A 613 -0.14 -4.78 10.63
C ALA A 613 0.17 -5.27 12.05
N SER A 614 -0.85 -5.75 12.77
CA SER A 614 -0.73 -6.24 14.14
C SER A 614 0.24 -7.43 14.26
N THR A 615 0.16 -8.38 13.30
CA THR A 615 1.03 -9.56 13.28
C THR A 615 2.45 -9.29 12.77
N ARG A 616 2.83 -8.02 12.51
CA ARG A 616 4.23 -7.62 12.27
C ARG A 616 4.99 -7.41 13.57
N ALA A 617 4.29 -7.15 14.68
CA ALA A 617 4.88 -6.96 15.99
C ALA A 617 5.30 -8.30 16.60
N ARG A 618 6.50 -8.34 17.16
CA ARG A 618 7.01 -9.49 17.92
C ARG A 618 6.72 -9.37 19.40
N GLN A 619 7.02 -8.19 20.00
CA GLN A 619 7.01 -8.00 21.46
C GLN A 619 6.04 -6.90 21.90
N ARG A 620 5.97 -5.76 21.18
CA ARG A 620 5.17 -4.61 21.57
C ARG A 620 4.34 -4.08 20.41
N LEU A 621 3.08 -3.76 20.71
CA LEU A 621 2.15 -3.20 19.76
C LEU A 621 1.51 -1.93 20.35
N PHE A 622 1.66 -0.81 19.65
CA PHE A 622 1.00 0.46 19.98
C PHE A 622 -0.05 0.75 18.92
N LEU A 623 -1.29 1.01 19.37
CA LEU A 623 -2.43 1.36 18.53
C LEU A 623 -2.77 2.81 18.85
N THR A 624 -2.61 3.72 17.89
CA THR A 624 -2.80 5.15 18.14
C THR A 624 -3.81 5.77 17.19
N TYR A 625 -4.53 6.78 17.65
CA TYR A 625 -5.44 7.54 16.80
C TYR A 625 -5.60 8.98 17.28
N PRO A 626 -5.73 9.96 16.34
CA PRO A 626 -6.07 11.33 16.69
C PRO A 626 -7.58 11.49 16.88
N ILE A 627 -7.99 12.15 17.98
CA ILE A 627 -9.40 12.49 18.28
C ILE A 627 -9.87 13.65 17.41
N THR A 628 -8.95 14.55 17.02
CA THR A 628 -9.29 15.70 16.17
C THR A 628 -8.46 15.74 14.90
N ALA A 629 -9.06 16.27 13.82
CA ALA A 629 -8.39 16.63 12.58
C ALA A 629 -8.54 18.13 12.31
N GLY A 630 -7.55 18.71 11.62
CA GLY A 630 -7.49 20.15 11.32
C GLY A 630 -7.02 20.99 12.49
N TYR A 631 -6.51 22.17 12.19
CA TYR A 631 -6.08 23.16 13.19
C TYR A 631 -7.08 24.31 13.28
N GLU A 632 -7.60 24.80 12.16
CA GLU A 632 -8.56 25.92 12.12
C GLU A 632 -10.01 25.43 12.19
N ASN A 633 -10.33 24.37 11.47
CA ASN A 633 -11.63 23.69 11.49
C ASN A 633 -11.45 22.34 12.20
N VAL A 634 -11.53 22.34 13.52
CA VAL A 634 -11.34 21.14 14.31
C VAL A 634 -12.55 20.20 14.14
N GLU A 635 -12.35 19.11 13.41
CA GLU A 635 -13.33 18.04 13.28
C GLU A 635 -13.03 16.93 14.29
N LEU A 636 -14.06 16.46 14.99
CA LEU A 636 -13.94 15.28 15.86
C LEU A 636 -13.93 14.02 15.01
N ARG A 637 -12.90 13.20 15.17
CA ARG A 637 -12.80 11.87 14.54
C ARG A 637 -13.25 10.79 15.51
N GLN A 638 -14.00 9.84 14.97
CA GLN A 638 -14.33 8.62 15.71
C GLN A 638 -13.13 7.66 15.64
N PRO A 639 -12.89 6.85 16.70
CA PRO A 639 -11.92 5.78 16.64
C PRO A 639 -12.30 4.77 15.55
N SER A 640 -11.31 4.09 14.99
CA SER A 640 -11.52 3.01 14.03
C SER A 640 -12.49 1.96 14.55
N ILE A 641 -13.37 1.45 13.66
CA ILE A 641 -14.27 0.33 13.99
C ILE A 641 -13.49 -0.88 14.54
N PHE A 642 -12.25 -1.12 14.05
CA PHE A 642 -11.41 -2.21 14.50
C PHE A 642 -11.07 -2.15 15.98
N LEU A 643 -10.96 -0.94 16.55
CA LEU A 643 -10.71 -0.77 17.99
C LEU A 643 -11.92 -1.20 18.83
N SER A 644 -13.13 -1.04 18.30
CA SER A 644 -14.37 -1.51 18.97
C SER A 644 -14.52 -3.03 18.93
N GLU A 645 -13.83 -3.71 18.01
CA GLU A 645 -13.82 -5.16 17.87
C GLU A 645 -12.84 -5.86 18.84
N ILE A 646 -11.99 -5.09 19.52
CA ILE A 646 -11.01 -5.59 20.48
C ILE A 646 -11.63 -5.57 21.90
N PRO A 647 -11.71 -6.71 22.60
CA PRO A 647 -12.13 -6.75 24.00
C PRO A 647 -11.25 -5.89 24.91
N LYS A 648 -11.85 -5.12 25.81
CA LYS A 648 -11.14 -4.17 26.69
C LYS A 648 -10.04 -4.78 27.56
N ASN A 649 -10.09 -6.07 27.84
CA ASN A 649 -9.07 -6.79 28.60
C ASN A 649 -7.86 -7.22 27.77
N GLN A 650 -7.84 -6.95 26.44
CA GLN A 650 -6.73 -7.31 25.55
C GLN A 650 -5.78 -6.14 25.26
N TYR A 651 -6.05 -4.96 25.78
CA TYR A 651 -5.16 -3.80 25.64
C TYR A 651 -5.16 -2.95 26.93
N GLU A 652 -4.14 -2.10 27.05
CA GLU A 652 -4.03 -1.08 28.07
C GLU A 652 -4.24 0.30 27.43
N GLU A 653 -5.13 1.13 27.99
CA GLU A 653 -5.36 2.49 27.50
C GLU A 653 -4.39 3.47 28.15
N ILE A 654 -3.57 4.16 27.36
CA ILE A 654 -2.63 5.20 27.81
C ILE A 654 -3.25 6.57 27.57
N LYS A 655 -3.53 7.31 28.65
CA LYS A 655 -4.03 8.68 28.57
C LYS A 655 -2.86 9.67 28.50
N LEU A 656 -2.79 10.43 27.41
CA LEU A 656 -1.77 11.45 27.24
C LEU A 656 -2.13 12.69 28.05
N ARG A 657 -1.20 13.13 28.93
CA ARG A 657 -1.31 14.39 29.67
C ARG A 657 -0.19 15.32 29.27
N TYR A 658 -0.51 16.58 29.00
CA TYR A 658 0.53 17.59 28.82
C TYR A 658 1.25 17.82 30.15
N GLY A 659 2.54 17.55 30.19
CA GLY A 659 3.42 17.95 31.28
C GLY A 659 3.80 19.44 31.19
N GLY A 660 2.83 20.33 31.02
CA GLY A 660 3.02 21.76 31.01
C GLY A 660 2.64 22.36 32.37
N ASP A 661 3.59 23.04 32.97
CA ASP A 661 3.42 23.84 34.20
C ASP A 661 2.39 24.96 33.94
N TRP A 662 1.12 24.71 34.27
CA TRP A 662 0.04 25.69 34.19
C TRP A 662 0.15 26.81 35.23
N SER A 663 1.32 26.97 35.84
CA SER A 663 1.54 27.96 36.89
C SER A 663 1.62 29.43 36.42
N ASN A 664 1.56 29.69 35.09
CA ASN A 664 1.75 31.05 34.54
C ASN A 664 0.60 31.61 33.68
N ILE A 665 -0.57 30.99 33.62
CA ILE A 665 -1.74 31.63 33.00
C ILE A 665 -2.74 32.00 34.09
N GLY A 666 -2.75 33.30 34.45
CA GLY A 666 -3.88 33.94 35.11
C GLY A 666 -3.84 34.04 36.62
N ARG A 667 -2.94 34.89 37.14
CA ARG A 667 -3.26 35.59 38.40
C ARG A 667 -4.37 36.60 38.14
N THR A 668 -5.63 36.13 38.13
CA THR A 668 -6.81 36.91 38.57
C THR A 668 -7.99 35.95 38.72
N SER A 669 -8.29 35.67 39.93
CA SER A 669 -9.54 35.24 40.58
C SER A 669 -9.32 34.06 41.53
N ARG A 670 -9.13 34.39 42.78
CA ARG A 670 -9.23 33.44 43.89
C ARG A 670 -10.68 32.97 43.99
N VAL A 671 -10.92 31.71 43.71
CA VAL A 671 -12.05 30.96 44.25
C VAL A 671 -11.46 29.81 45.04
N ALA A 672 -11.71 29.84 46.36
CA ALA A 672 -11.32 28.79 47.27
C ALA A 672 -12.16 27.53 46.97
N VAL A 673 -11.52 26.45 46.61
CA VAL A 673 -12.16 25.12 46.54
C VAL A 673 -11.71 24.35 47.78
N ALA A 674 -12.66 24.03 48.65
CA ALA A 674 -12.47 23.16 49.80
C ALA A 674 -12.11 21.72 49.32
N ARG A 675 -11.09 21.13 49.98
CA ARG A 675 -10.73 19.71 49.80
C ARG A 675 -11.85 18.83 50.39
N GLY A 676 -12.40 17.96 49.57
CA GLY A 676 -13.14 16.76 49.95
C GLY A 676 -12.67 15.59 49.11
N GLN A 677 -12.09 14.59 49.77
CA GLN A 677 -11.84 13.29 49.20
C GLN A 677 -13.16 12.59 48.90
N THR A 678 -13.37 12.02 47.74
CA THR A 678 -13.87 10.64 47.53
C THR A 678 -14.08 10.40 46.03
N ASP A 679 -13.61 9.25 45.59
CA ASP A 679 -13.87 8.64 44.29
C ASP A 679 -15.35 8.27 44.24
N ASP A 680 -16.10 8.84 43.25
CA ASP A 680 -17.27 8.21 42.66
C ASP A 680 -17.72 9.04 41.43
N TRP A 681 -18.02 8.36 40.37
CA TRP A 681 -18.60 8.93 39.17
C TRP A 681 -20.08 9.26 39.47
N ASP A 682 -20.35 10.51 39.81
CA ASP A 682 -21.72 10.96 40.01
C ASP A 682 -22.48 11.10 38.71
N GLU A 683 -23.59 10.36 38.61
CA GLU A 683 -24.65 10.62 37.65
C GLU A 683 -25.18 12.06 37.83
N PRO A 684 -25.68 12.74 36.80
CA PRO A 684 -26.16 14.11 36.89
C PRO A 684 -27.31 14.21 37.91
N THR A 685 -27.06 14.87 39.01
CA THR A 685 -28.07 15.09 40.05
C THR A 685 -29.11 16.09 39.56
N ILE A 686 -30.38 15.68 39.49
CA ILE A 686 -31.51 16.54 39.20
C ILE A 686 -31.94 17.18 40.54
N VAL A 687 -31.80 18.51 40.66
CA VAL A 687 -32.31 19.27 41.80
C VAL A 687 -33.66 19.85 41.39
N LEU A 688 -34.68 19.53 42.17
CA LEU A 688 -36.02 20.16 42.06
C LEU A 688 -36.05 21.42 42.93
N ASP A 689 -36.58 22.51 42.38
CA ASP A 689 -36.89 23.71 43.20
C ASP A 689 -38.20 23.51 43.97
N ASP A 690 -38.48 24.43 44.87
CA ASP A 690 -39.67 24.39 45.72
C ASP A 690 -41.01 24.50 44.95
N THR A 691 -40.99 24.65 43.63
CA THR A 691 -42.15 24.69 42.74
C THR A 691 -42.38 23.40 41.97
N GLY A 692 -41.45 22.42 42.06
CA GLY A 692 -41.55 21.10 41.42
C GLY A 692 -41.21 21.06 39.92
N GLU A 693 -40.60 22.11 39.39
CA GLU A 693 -40.10 22.14 38.02
C GLU A 693 -38.62 21.75 37.92
N THR A 694 -38.25 20.97 36.92
CA THR A 694 -36.88 20.51 36.69
C THR A 694 -36.02 21.62 36.07
N VAL A 695 -35.06 22.15 36.80
CA VAL A 695 -34.08 23.10 36.29
C VAL A 695 -32.78 22.40 35.95
N ARG A 696 -32.44 22.32 34.68
CA ARG A 696 -31.11 21.88 34.25
C ARG A 696 -30.12 23.04 34.38
N LYS A 697 -29.14 22.91 35.26
CA LYS A 697 -27.98 23.81 35.24
C LYS A 697 -27.10 23.47 34.07
N PRO A 698 -26.73 24.46 33.21
CA PRO A 698 -25.80 24.19 32.12
C PRO A 698 -24.41 23.90 32.66
N MET A 699 -23.74 22.86 32.14
CA MET A 699 -22.31 22.64 32.39
C MET A 699 -21.51 23.83 31.85
N PRO A 700 -20.43 24.24 32.50
CA PRO A 700 -19.50 25.22 31.96
C PRO A 700 -18.83 24.62 30.73
N GLY A 701 -19.12 25.18 29.52
CA GLY A 701 -18.50 24.77 28.27
C GLY A 701 -19.42 24.19 27.20
N SER A 702 -20.75 24.05 27.42
CA SER A 702 -21.65 23.62 26.35
C SER A 702 -21.99 24.78 25.40
N PHE A 703 -21.57 24.71 24.15
CA PHE A 703 -21.87 25.67 23.06
C PHE A 703 -23.21 25.37 22.33
N LEU A 704 -24.14 24.64 22.95
CA LEU A 704 -25.45 24.40 22.32
C LEU A 704 -26.41 25.53 22.73
N ARG A 705 -26.62 26.50 21.83
CA ARG A 705 -27.79 27.40 21.88
C ARG A 705 -29.03 26.58 21.49
N GLY A 706 -30.11 26.78 22.21
CA GLY A 706 -31.38 26.14 21.91
C GLY A 706 -31.91 26.54 20.52
N ILE A 707 -32.57 25.60 19.83
CA ILE A 707 -33.14 25.72 18.48
C ILE A 707 -34.36 26.68 18.42
N ASP A 708 -34.73 27.30 19.52
CA ASP A 708 -35.95 28.12 19.62
C ASP A 708 -35.72 29.63 19.44
N GLU A 709 -34.53 30.06 19.03
CA GLU A 709 -34.24 31.46 18.68
C GLU A 709 -33.62 31.57 17.26
N LEU A 710 -34.37 31.14 16.23
CA LEU A 710 -34.19 31.56 14.84
C LEU A 710 -35.56 31.73 14.22
#